data_c0a61937040e6c1a4c27322a1ed359f8
#
_entry.id   c0a61937040e6c1a4c27322a1ed359f8
#
_cell.length_a   1.000
_cell.length_b   1.000
_cell.length_c   1.000
_cell.angle_alpha   90.00
_cell.angle_beta   90.00
_cell.angle_gamma   90.00
#
_symmetry.space_group_name_H-M   'P 1'
#
loop_
_entity.id
_entity.type
_entity.pdbx_description
1 polymer ?
#
loop_
_entity_poly.entity_id
_entity_poly.type
_entity_poly.pdbx_seq_one_letter_code
_entity_poly.pdbx_strand_id
1 'polypeptide(L)'
;MAFNIGVNVLEVEGTAAPSVVAAPVSTAGFLVGSERGVPNVPVLVRSFSDFVTYFGSYRSGLFGAHAVNGFFQNGGAEARIVRIVGTATPATATLNASGGGPALGVRSGMLGRDDPGTWGNSLSVRVDDSPQATTQLPAQIVAANVEPFALVDNSGIDVTVDEAASPVAVRFHTADFVDIAHATAAEVAAVIDRASPSLRAGATPGHHLLIASTTASTASHLAVAAPGGGVTDASTALGLTGADADSDQGITVANSTIAAVESPAGFEPGAAALIQTRGHVVAPNPIGAPPAFPAGIDVTVDGGAAVQVRFAATDFAGAPTPAEILAAIRRQAAGFSVDQTATGTLALMSNTWGTGSTIAIAAPAGPTTDATGWLGFTGAAPTAGTEASDIVATIDEAGRMVTWTSALAAALDPRFARIRTLEFKLSVLRAGSTAPLEAWDGLSMQENVPNYAPTVLNDADAGSRYVTLSDPNAGAPGVKDDPAPGTTSLGGGAETAPTDAAWVGSSASRTGLYAFDTVRIQLLACPETQSAGVVTAALTYCQNRGDSMFVGTAPRGYDRDGIKTYAGPFRAKKVYGAMYSPWIKIANPLDTTGVSPQLFVPPDGHVLGVYARMAAVNGVWRAPAGDDAVLNLALGVEFPMTDADLTDLVETGSVNGIRAVPGSGIVIDSSRTLSTDTRWRYVNVRRLFNFVKASLGDSLRFVAQEPHDQALRNRVKFNVVMPFLLGLWSQGAFGSDPANQVFTIKCDASNNPPAQVQQGYFTLEVYFYPVKPAEKIIITVAQQPSGATTSEA
;
A
#
# COMPACT_ATOMS: atom_id res chain seq x y z
N MET A 1 -0.66 -23.53 54.40
CA MET A 1 -1.88 -22.68 54.60
C MET A 1 -2.80 -23.42 55.52
N ALA A 2 -3.30 -22.76 56.58
CA ALA A 2 -4.30 -23.36 57.49
C ALA A 2 -5.68 -23.19 56.84
N PHE A 3 -6.42 -24.27 56.65
CA PHE A 3 -7.80 -24.22 56.19
C PHE A 3 -8.75 -23.94 57.36
N ASN A 4 -9.69 -23.05 57.13
CA ASN A 4 -10.77 -22.75 58.08
C ASN A 4 -11.89 -23.82 57.98
N ILE A 5 -12.65 -24.01 59.07
CA ILE A 5 -13.88 -24.81 59.03
C ILE A 5 -14.91 -24.06 58.20
N GLY A 6 -15.25 -24.58 57.01
CA GLY A 6 -16.15 -23.96 56.03
C GLY A 6 -15.68 -24.16 54.57
N VAL A 7 -16.28 -23.44 53.65
CA VAL A 7 -15.89 -23.48 52.25
C VAL A 7 -14.60 -22.72 52.03
N ASN A 8 -13.53 -23.39 51.67
CA ASN A 8 -12.25 -22.79 51.28
C ASN A 8 -12.17 -22.74 49.76
N VAL A 9 -12.13 -21.57 49.18
CA VAL A 9 -11.92 -21.39 47.73
C VAL A 9 -10.43 -21.17 47.49
N LEU A 10 -9.83 -22.09 46.76
CA LEU A 10 -8.46 -21.96 46.28
C LEU A 10 -8.49 -21.58 44.82
N GLU A 11 -7.87 -20.47 44.49
CA GLU A 11 -7.56 -20.09 43.12
C GLU A 11 -6.33 -20.94 42.72
N VAL A 12 -6.53 -21.86 41.78
CA VAL A 12 -5.45 -22.65 41.19
C VAL A 12 -5.34 -22.19 39.73
N GLU A 13 -4.19 -21.74 39.31
CA GLU A 13 -3.85 -21.56 37.89
C GLU A 13 -3.88 -22.94 37.23
N GLY A 14 -5.07 -23.37 36.83
CA GLY A 14 -5.27 -24.58 36.03
C GLY A 14 -5.04 -24.22 34.55
N THR A 15 -4.20 -24.99 33.87
CA THR A 15 -4.25 -25.04 32.41
C THR A 15 -5.66 -25.39 31.97
N ALA A 16 -6.36 -24.51 31.26
CA ALA A 16 -7.72 -24.78 30.80
C ALA A 16 -7.74 -26.15 30.08
N ALA A 17 -8.68 -27.01 30.44
CA ALA A 17 -8.85 -28.28 29.74
C ALA A 17 -9.12 -27.97 28.24
N PRO A 18 -8.53 -28.72 27.30
CA PRO A 18 -8.78 -28.50 25.88
C PRO A 18 -10.30 -28.63 25.63
N SER A 19 -10.91 -27.60 25.09
CA SER A 19 -12.32 -27.56 24.70
C SER A 19 -12.45 -27.56 23.18
N VAL A 20 -13.58 -28.11 22.66
CA VAL A 20 -13.86 -28.01 21.22
C VAL A 20 -14.23 -26.55 20.90
N VAL A 21 -13.41 -25.91 20.09
CA VAL A 21 -13.76 -24.64 19.48
C VAL A 21 -14.66 -24.92 18.26
N ALA A 22 -15.85 -24.33 18.26
CA ALA A 22 -16.76 -24.45 17.15
C ALA A 22 -16.14 -23.90 15.86
N ALA A 23 -16.05 -24.71 14.83
CA ALA A 23 -15.58 -24.25 13.52
C ALA A 23 -16.55 -23.21 12.94
N PRO A 24 -16.11 -22.27 12.09
CA PRO A 24 -17.01 -21.43 11.31
C PRO A 24 -18.02 -22.28 10.53
N VAL A 25 -19.25 -21.79 10.40
CA VAL A 25 -20.32 -22.57 9.76
C VAL A 25 -20.75 -22.01 8.40
N SER A 26 -20.29 -20.81 8.05
CA SER A 26 -20.87 -20.05 6.94
C SER A 26 -19.89 -19.20 6.16
N THR A 27 -18.58 -19.40 6.28
CA THR A 27 -17.60 -18.75 5.38
C THR A 27 -17.77 -19.31 3.98
N ALA A 28 -18.17 -18.45 3.04
CA ALA A 28 -18.41 -18.83 1.66
C ALA A 28 -17.15 -18.67 0.80
N GLY A 29 -16.86 -19.66 -0.05
CA GLY A 29 -15.91 -19.56 -1.15
C GLY A 29 -16.64 -19.25 -2.45
N PHE A 30 -16.17 -18.24 -3.17
CA PHE A 30 -16.69 -17.89 -4.49
C PHE A 30 -15.56 -17.95 -5.51
N LEU A 31 -15.75 -18.72 -6.58
CA LEU A 31 -14.99 -18.58 -7.80
C LEU A 31 -15.74 -17.62 -8.73
N VAL A 32 -15.13 -16.50 -9.07
CA VAL A 32 -15.81 -15.41 -9.80
C VAL A 32 -14.99 -14.89 -10.97
N GLY A 33 -15.70 -14.40 -12.00
CA GLY A 33 -15.19 -13.39 -12.89
C GLY A 33 -15.40 -12.02 -12.25
N SER A 34 -14.44 -11.11 -12.37
CA SER A 34 -14.50 -9.77 -11.80
C SER A 34 -13.73 -8.78 -12.66
N GLU A 35 -13.97 -7.49 -12.47
CA GLU A 35 -13.30 -6.42 -13.20
C GLU A 35 -11.78 -6.48 -13.03
N ARG A 36 -11.32 -6.70 -11.80
CA ARG A 36 -9.91 -6.77 -11.40
C ARG A 36 -9.71 -7.76 -10.25
N GLY A 37 -8.48 -7.86 -9.74
CA GLY A 37 -8.08 -8.72 -8.63
C GLY A 37 -7.04 -9.76 -9.07
N VAL A 38 -6.09 -10.05 -8.20
CA VAL A 38 -5.02 -11.02 -8.48
C VAL A 38 -5.62 -12.41 -8.73
N PRO A 39 -5.41 -13.04 -9.89
CA PRO A 39 -6.00 -14.33 -10.20
C PRO A 39 -5.52 -15.45 -9.27
N ASN A 40 -6.44 -16.39 -8.96
CA ASN A 40 -6.16 -17.59 -8.15
C ASN A 40 -5.67 -17.33 -6.72
N VAL A 41 -5.87 -16.12 -6.18
CA VAL A 41 -5.52 -15.77 -4.80
C VAL A 41 -6.81 -15.63 -3.99
N PRO A 42 -7.01 -16.43 -2.91
CA PRO A 42 -8.19 -16.33 -2.07
C PRO A 42 -8.11 -15.09 -1.16
N VAL A 43 -8.89 -14.08 -1.46
CA VAL A 43 -8.97 -12.84 -0.67
C VAL A 43 -10.17 -12.92 0.29
N LEU A 44 -9.95 -12.59 1.57
CA LEU A 44 -11.02 -12.47 2.55
C LEU A 44 -11.73 -11.13 2.38
N VAL A 45 -13.05 -11.18 2.24
CA VAL A 45 -13.92 -10.01 2.25
C VAL A 45 -15.01 -10.16 3.30
N ARG A 46 -15.34 -9.08 4.01
CA ARG A 46 -16.36 -9.03 5.07
C ARG A 46 -17.55 -8.16 4.73
N SER A 47 -17.51 -7.53 3.59
CA SER A 47 -18.59 -6.68 3.07
C SER A 47 -18.53 -6.63 1.54
N PHE A 48 -19.61 -6.17 0.92
CA PHE A 48 -19.61 -5.88 -0.52
C PHE A 48 -18.67 -4.71 -0.86
N SER A 49 -18.50 -3.75 0.05
CA SER A 49 -17.52 -2.66 -0.10
C SER A 49 -16.08 -3.19 -0.18
N ASP A 50 -15.73 -4.17 0.68
CA ASP A 50 -14.42 -4.84 0.59
C ASP A 50 -14.25 -5.54 -0.77
N PHE A 51 -15.29 -6.25 -1.22
CA PHE A 51 -15.27 -6.88 -2.55
C PHE A 51 -14.97 -5.86 -3.65
N VAL A 52 -15.66 -4.72 -3.66
CA VAL A 52 -15.44 -3.65 -4.66
C VAL A 52 -14.00 -3.13 -4.61
N THR A 53 -13.45 -3.00 -3.41
CA THR A 53 -12.07 -2.55 -3.20
C THR A 53 -11.04 -3.48 -3.88
N TYR A 54 -11.21 -4.80 -3.79
CA TYR A 54 -10.26 -5.77 -4.33
C TYR A 54 -10.58 -6.22 -5.76
N PHE A 55 -11.86 -6.32 -6.12
CA PHE A 55 -12.31 -6.99 -7.33
C PHE A 55 -13.05 -6.08 -8.32
N GLY A 56 -13.25 -4.82 -7.96
CA GLY A 56 -14.02 -3.87 -8.76
C GLY A 56 -15.52 -4.02 -8.54
N SER A 57 -16.31 -3.29 -9.32
CA SER A 57 -17.75 -3.21 -9.21
C SER A 57 -18.45 -4.19 -10.16
N TYR A 58 -19.74 -3.99 -10.36
CA TYR A 58 -20.53 -4.74 -11.32
C TYR A 58 -20.00 -4.57 -12.74
N ARG A 59 -19.99 -5.66 -13.52
CA ARG A 59 -19.60 -5.65 -14.93
C ARG A 59 -20.63 -6.44 -15.75
N SER A 60 -20.95 -5.93 -16.92
CA SER A 60 -21.89 -6.60 -17.83
C SER A 60 -21.37 -8.00 -18.19
N GLY A 61 -22.26 -8.99 -18.11
CA GLY A 61 -21.95 -10.38 -18.42
C GLY A 61 -21.23 -11.16 -17.33
N LEU A 62 -20.93 -10.55 -16.17
CA LEU A 62 -20.36 -11.23 -15.00
C LEU A 62 -21.36 -11.22 -13.83
N PHE A 63 -21.42 -12.33 -13.11
CA PHE A 63 -22.35 -12.54 -12.00
C PHE A 63 -21.69 -12.52 -10.62
N GLY A 64 -20.36 -12.54 -10.54
CA GLY A 64 -19.61 -12.60 -9.28
C GLY A 64 -19.98 -11.49 -8.31
N ALA A 65 -19.97 -10.22 -8.75
CA ALA A 65 -20.36 -9.09 -7.92
C ALA A 65 -21.80 -9.19 -7.42
N HIS A 66 -22.74 -9.66 -8.27
CA HIS A 66 -24.14 -9.87 -7.91
C HIS A 66 -24.31 -10.99 -6.87
N ALA A 67 -23.58 -12.10 -7.03
CA ALA A 67 -23.64 -13.23 -6.10
C ALA A 67 -23.04 -12.87 -4.73
N VAL A 68 -21.91 -12.16 -4.71
CA VAL A 68 -21.27 -11.72 -3.45
C VAL A 68 -22.13 -10.66 -2.74
N ASN A 69 -22.70 -9.70 -3.47
CA ASN A 69 -23.65 -8.75 -2.87
C ASN A 69 -24.88 -9.49 -2.33
N GLY A 70 -25.47 -10.41 -3.12
CA GLY A 70 -26.59 -11.25 -2.69
C GLY A 70 -26.29 -12.04 -1.41
N PHE A 71 -25.06 -12.57 -1.28
CA PHE A 71 -24.60 -13.25 -0.07
C PHE A 71 -24.65 -12.35 1.16
N PHE A 72 -24.01 -11.18 1.10
CA PHE A 72 -23.99 -10.24 2.24
C PHE A 72 -25.39 -9.71 2.59
N GLN A 73 -26.21 -9.35 1.61
CA GLN A 73 -27.56 -8.84 1.84
C GLN A 73 -28.53 -9.89 2.40
N ASN A 74 -28.21 -11.16 2.27
CA ASN A 74 -28.98 -12.28 2.83
C ASN A 74 -28.41 -12.84 4.15
N GLY A 75 -27.41 -12.17 4.74
CA GLY A 75 -26.90 -12.48 6.08
C GLY A 75 -25.55 -13.22 6.10
N GLY A 76 -24.84 -13.23 4.98
CA GLY A 76 -23.44 -13.63 4.94
C GLY A 76 -22.55 -12.64 5.71
N ALA A 77 -21.55 -13.14 6.42
CA ALA A 77 -20.62 -12.33 7.20
C ALA A 77 -19.18 -12.33 6.65
N GLU A 78 -18.75 -13.46 6.08
CA GLU A 78 -17.39 -13.61 5.54
C GLU A 78 -17.41 -14.43 4.25
N ALA A 79 -16.62 -13.99 3.27
CA ALA A 79 -16.41 -14.75 2.04
C ALA A 79 -14.93 -14.75 1.63
N ARG A 80 -14.49 -15.85 1.02
CA ARG A 80 -13.21 -15.99 0.35
C ARG A 80 -13.45 -15.93 -1.15
N ILE A 81 -12.93 -14.91 -1.80
CA ILE A 81 -13.14 -14.68 -3.24
C ILE A 81 -11.88 -15.06 -3.99
N VAL A 82 -12.03 -15.81 -5.06
CA VAL A 82 -10.96 -16.16 -5.99
C VAL A 82 -11.39 -15.72 -7.39
N ARG A 83 -10.62 -14.80 -7.98
CA ARG A 83 -10.83 -14.40 -9.37
C ARG A 83 -10.28 -15.46 -10.32
N ILE A 84 -11.08 -15.83 -11.30
CA ILE A 84 -10.69 -16.74 -12.38
C ILE A 84 -10.69 -15.97 -13.69
N VAL A 85 -9.59 -16.10 -14.41
CA VAL A 85 -9.40 -15.52 -15.75
C VAL A 85 -8.83 -16.58 -16.70
N GLY A 86 -8.98 -16.38 -17.99
CA GLY A 86 -8.27 -17.18 -18.98
C GLY A 86 -6.81 -16.72 -19.13
N THR A 87 -6.28 -16.66 -20.35
CA THR A 87 -4.99 -16.00 -20.57
C THR A 87 -5.14 -14.51 -20.37
N ALA A 88 -4.29 -13.92 -19.51
CA ALA A 88 -4.38 -12.51 -19.17
C ALA A 88 -3.00 -11.89 -19.00
N THR A 89 -2.86 -10.63 -19.40
CA THR A 89 -1.65 -9.81 -19.27
C THR A 89 -1.96 -8.52 -18.51
N PRO A 90 -1.07 -8.04 -17.63
CA PRO A 90 -1.23 -6.75 -17.00
C PRO A 90 -1.02 -5.60 -17.99
N ALA A 91 -1.67 -4.47 -17.77
CA ALA A 91 -1.33 -3.23 -18.45
C ALA A 91 0.00 -2.70 -17.93
N THR A 92 0.83 -2.13 -18.80
CA THR A 92 2.18 -1.66 -18.45
C THR A 92 2.44 -0.26 -18.96
N ALA A 93 3.37 0.42 -18.28
CA ALA A 93 3.98 1.66 -18.76
C ALA A 93 5.46 1.68 -18.34
N THR A 94 6.30 2.34 -19.13
CA THR A 94 7.68 2.66 -18.75
C THR A 94 7.80 4.17 -18.61
N LEU A 95 8.22 4.62 -17.45
CA LEU A 95 8.52 6.02 -17.17
C LEU A 95 10.02 6.24 -17.39
N ASN A 96 10.35 7.23 -18.19
CA ASN A 96 11.74 7.56 -18.50
C ASN A 96 12.24 8.66 -17.56
N ALA A 97 13.56 8.69 -17.30
CA ALA A 97 14.23 9.79 -16.66
C ALA A 97 14.23 11.05 -17.52
N SER A 98 14.46 12.22 -16.92
CA SER A 98 14.58 13.50 -17.64
C SER A 98 15.73 13.49 -18.66
N GLY A 99 16.82 12.75 -18.37
CA GLY A 99 17.96 12.55 -19.28
C GLY A 99 17.71 11.52 -20.41
N GLY A 100 16.52 10.89 -20.45
CA GLY A 100 16.17 9.80 -21.34
C GLY A 100 16.58 8.43 -20.76
N GLY A 101 16.02 7.37 -21.31
CA GLY A 101 16.20 6.01 -20.79
C GLY A 101 15.16 5.64 -19.72
N PRO A 102 14.93 4.32 -19.52
CA PRO A 102 13.93 3.83 -18.60
C PRO A 102 14.37 4.07 -17.14
N ALA A 103 13.54 4.72 -16.35
CA ALA A 103 13.74 4.94 -14.92
C ALA A 103 12.87 4.00 -14.07
N LEU A 104 11.58 3.83 -14.43
CA LEU A 104 10.65 3.05 -13.63
C LEU A 104 9.65 2.30 -14.52
N GLY A 105 9.54 1.00 -14.32
CA GLY A 105 8.49 0.18 -14.92
C GLY A 105 7.26 0.13 -14.01
N VAL A 106 6.07 0.38 -14.59
CA VAL A 106 4.79 0.34 -13.88
C VAL A 106 3.89 -0.70 -14.54
N ARG A 107 3.23 -1.54 -13.73
CA ARG A 107 2.30 -2.56 -14.19
C ARG A 107 1.00 -2.47 -13.40
N SER A 108 -0.14 -2.81 -13.98
CA SER A 108 -1.36 -2.99 -13.21
C SER A 108 -1.19 -4.14 -12.23
N GLY A 109 -1.44 -3.88 -10.94
CA GLY A 109 -1.13 -4.83 -9.88
C GLY A 109 -1.80 -4.48 -8.56
N MET A 110 -1.57 -5.34 -7.57
CA MET A 110 -2.08 -5.15 -6.22
C MET A 110 -1.13 -5.79 -5.21
N LEU A 111 -0.64 -5.00 -4.22
CA LEU A 111 0.18 -5.50 -3.12
C LEU A 111 1.36 -6.36 -3.62
N GLY A 112 2.13 -5.84 -4.55
CA GLY A 112 3.31 -6.49 -5.12
C GLY A 112 3.03 -7.63 -6.10
N ARG A 113 1.78 -7.87 -6.50
CA ARG A 113 1.38 -8.93 -7.44
C ARG A 113 0.71 -8.35 -8.67
N ASP A 114 0.94 -8.98 -9.83
CA ASP A 114 0.27 -8.59 -11.06
C ASP A 114 -1.25 -8.80 -10.96
N ASP A 115 -2.00 -7.81 -11.38
CA ASP A 115 -3.46 -7.86 -11.56
C ASP A 115 -3.77 -7.66 -13.03
N PRO A 116 -3.72 -8.74 -13.83
CA PRO A 116 -3.87 -8.65 -15.27
C PRO A 116 -5.32 -8.39 -15.69
N GLY A 117 -5.48 -7.86 -16.91
CA GLY A 117 -6.79 -7.63 -17.51
C GLY A 117 -6.90 -6.26 -18.17
N THR A 118 -8.00 -6.08 -18.90
CA THR A 118 -8.26 -4.84 -19.66
C THR A 118 -8.51 -3.63 -18.76
N TRP A 119 -8.86 -3.83 -17.49
CA TRP A 119 -9.13 -2.76 -16.52
C TRP A 119 -7.92 -1.84 -16.32
N GLY A 120 -6.70 -2.44 -16.34
CA GLY A 120 -5.46 -1.68 -16.17
C GLY A 120 -5.21 -0.64 -17.27
N ASN A 121 -5.79 -0.82 -18.46
CA ASN A 121 -5.73 0.18 -19.54
C ASN A 121 -6.49 1.48 -19.21
N SER A 122 -7.32 1.47 -18.16
CA SER A 122 -8.01 2.66 -17.64
C SER A 122 -7.18 3.40 -16.59
N LEU A 123 -5.97 2.97 -16.29
CA LEU A 123 -5.09 3.63 -15.35
C LEU A 123 -4.10 4.55 -16.05
N SER A 124 -3.72 5.59 -15.35
CA SER A 124 -2.57 6.43 -15.66
C SER A 124 -1.80 6.73 -14.38
N VAL A 125 -0.52 6.99 -14.51
CA VAL A 125 0.34 7.43 -13.41
C VAL A 125 0.87 8.82 -13.71
N ARG A 126 0.85 9.68 -12.69
CA ARG A 126 1.44 11.01 -12.73
C ARG A 126 2.61 11.05 -11.78
N VAL A 127 3.73 11.57 -12.30
CA VAL A 127 4.93 11.88 -11.54
C VAL A 127 5.03 13.38 -11.36
N ASP A 128 5.25 13.80 -10.14
CA ASP A 128 5.57 15.18 -9.77
C ASP A 128 6.91 15.18 -9.01
N ASP A 129 7.76 16.18 -9.22
CA ASP A 129 9.00 16.36 -8.44
C ASP A 129 8.63 16.67 -6.98
N SER A 130 9.23 16.00 -6.00
CA SER A 130 8.84 16.12 -4.60
C SER A 130 10.01 15.90 -3.63
N PRO A 131 11.03 16.79 -3.67
CA PRO A 131 12.15 16.70 -2.74
C PRO A 131 11.67 16.89 -1.30
N GLN A 132 12.09 16.01 -0.40
CA GLN A 132 11.72 16.05 1.02
C GLN A 132 12.64 16.98 1.82
N ALA A 133 13.85 17.23 1.34
CA ALA A 133 14.76 18.17 1.95
C ALA A 133 15.37 19.10 0.89
N THR A 134 15.52 20.36 1.26
CA THR A 134 16.22 21.38 0.47
C THR A 134 16.92 22.33 1.42
N THR A 135 18.20 22.57 1.19
CA THR A 135 19.00 23.48 2.00
C THR A 135 19.95 24.32 1.14
N GLN A 136 20.33 25.50 1.61
CA GLN A 136 21.31 26.36 0.94
C GLN A 136 22.72 26.09 1.50
N LEU A 137 23.74 26.51 0.73
CA LEU A 137 25.12 26.44 1.18
C LEU A 137 25.56 27.81 1.67
N PRO A 138 26.19 27.88 2.86
CA PRO A 138 26.87 29.09 3.29
C PRO A 138 28.21 29.28 2.58
N ALA A 139 28.78 30.46 2.70
CA ALA A 139 30.19 30.69 2.33
C ALA A 139 31.11 29.74 3.13
N GLN A 140 32.02 29.09 2.45
CA GLN A 140 32.90 28.06 3.07
C GLN A 140 34.25 28.00 2.38
N ILE A 141 35.28 27.60 3.15
CA ILE A 141 36.71 27.53 2.73
C ILE A 141 37.19 26.12 3.01
N VAL A 142 37.79 25.46 2.02
CA VAL A 142 38.56 24.23 2.20
C VAL A 142 40.03 24.58 2.16
N ALA A 143 40.74 24.30 3.24
CA ALA A 143 42.18 24.57 3.35
C ALA A 143 42.97 23.79 2.27
N ALA A 144 43.99 24.41 1.70
CA ALA A 144 44.82 23.77 0.67
C ALA A 144 45.74 22.67 1.27
N ASN A 145 46.18 22.82 2.51
CA ASN A 145 47.04 21.86 3.17
C ASN A 145 46.27 20.72 3.82
N VAL A 146 46.88 19.56 3.96
CA VAL A 146 46.39 18.34 4.59
C VAL A 146 47.03 18.20 5.96
N GLU A 147 46.27 17.63 6.94
CA GLU A 147 46.85 17.28 8.23
C GLU A 147 48.05 16.28 8.08
N PRO A 148 49.03 16.24 9.00
CA PRO A 148 49.08 17.03 10.23
C PRO A 148 49.57 18.46 9.99
N PHE A 149 48.95 19.43 10.66
CA PHE A 149 49.35 20.85 10.61
C PHE A 149 50.41 21.15 11.66
N ALA A 150 51.50 21.75 11.22
CA ALA A 150 52.60 22.19 12.13
C ALA A 150 52.24 23.56 12.74
N LEU A 151 51.49 23.56 13.84
CA LEU A 151 51.13 24.74 14.61
C LEU A 151 52.11 24.94 15.79
N VAL A 152 52.12 26.16 16.34
CA VAL A 152 52.93 26.51 17.53
C VAL A 152 52.02 27.17 18.57
N ASP A 153 52.43 27.12 19.84
CA ASP A 153 51.67 27.77 20.91
C ASP A 153 51.51 29.26 20.65
N ASN A 154 50.32 29.81 20.94
CA ASN A 154 49.94 31.18 20.65
C ASN A 154 50.05 31.54 19.15
N SER A 155 49.75 30.57 18.26
CA SER A 155 49.50 30.85 16.86
C SER A 155 47.99 31.04 16.62
N GLY A 156 47.59 31.58 15.43
CA GLY A 156 46.19 31.76 15.14
C GLY A 156 45.89 32.34 13.77
N ILE A 157 44.65 32.56 13.52
CA ILE A 157 44.09 33.25 12.36
C ILE A 157 43.00 34.22 12.81
N ASP A 158 42.76 35.28 12.05
CA ASP A 158 41.63 36.19 12.20
C ASP A 158 40.64 35.93 11.06
N VAL A 159 39.41 35.57 11.38
CA VAL A 159 38.38 35.23 10.38
C VAL A 159 37.26 36.27 10.38
N THR A 160 37.14 37.01 9.31
CA THR A 160 35.97 37.89 9.09
C THR A 160 34.80 37.08 8.58
N VAL A 161 33.69 37.21 9.25
CA VAL A 161 32.41 36.47 8.95
C VAL A 161 31.35 37.48 8.57
N ASP A 162 30.73 37.30 7.40
CA ASP A 162 29.58 38.12 6.92
C ASP A 162 29.85 39.66 7.04
N GLU A 163 31.07 40.09 6.66
CA GLU A 163 31.53 41.50 6.73
C GLU A 163 31.43 42.12 8.14
N ALA A 164 31.51 41.33 9.19
CA ALA A 164 31.54 41.85 10.53
C ALA A 164 32.66 42.87 10.73
N ALA A 165 32.37 43.97 11.42
CA ALA A 165 33.35 45.06 11.66
C ALA A 165 34.60 44.63 12.45
N SER A 166 34.53 43.50 13.13
CA SER A 166 35.64 42.91 13.87
C SER A 166 35.78 41.44 13.52
N PRO A 167 36.94 40.96 13.10
CA PRO A 167 37.16 39.53 12.80
C PRO A 167 37.08 38.70 14.07
N VAL A 168 36.68 37.43 13.89
CA VAL A 168 36.76 36.41 14.93
C VAL A 168 38.21 36.00 15.12
N ALA A 169 38.71 36.22 16.32
CA ALA A 169 40.08 35.83 16.65
C ALA A 169 40.16 34.37 17.05
N VAL A 170 40.64 33.52 16.17
CA VAL A 170 40.89 32.09 16.45
C VAL A 170 42.32 31.93 16.94
N ARG A 171 42.52 31.38 18.12
CA ARG A 171 43.84 31.22 18.77
C ARG A 171 44.07 29.75 19.13
N PHE A 172 45.23 29.26 18.80
CA PHE A 172 45.66 27.89 19.02
C PHE A 172 46.67 27.84 20.19
N HIS A 173 46.34 27.07 21.20
CA HIS A 173 47.19 26.84 22.36
C HIS A 173 47.55 25.38 22.51
N THR A 174 48.74 25.09 23.03
CA THR A 174 49.19 23.70 23.23
C THR A 174 48.18 22.84 23.96
N ALA A 175 47.37 23.45 24.88
CA ALA A 175 46.34 22.72 25.63
C ALA A 175 45.13 22.29 24.79
N ASP A 176 44.95 22.78 23.56
CA ASP A 176 43.84 22.46 22.69
C ASP A 176 44.09 21.21 21.83
N PHE A 177 45.32 20.69 21.82
CA PHE A 177 45.78 19.63 20.91
C PHE A 177 46.47 18.51 21.71
N VAL A 178 46.43 17.31 21.17
CA VAL A 178 47.22 16.19 21.65
C VAL A 178 48.72 16.44 21.35
N ASP A 179 49.02 16.94 20.15
CA ASP A 179 50.33 17.41 19.72
C ASP A 179 50.15 18.58 18.75
N ILE A 180 50.36 19.80 19.22
CA ILE A 180 50.18 21.02 18.43
C ILE A 180 51.09 21.09 17.17
N ALA A 181 52.27 20.43 17.22
CA ALA A 181 53.14 20.38 16.07
C ALA A 181 52.68 19.38 14.97
N HIS A 182 51.76 18.53 15.31
CA HIS A 182 51.12 17.55 14.40
C HIS A 182 49.59 17.58 14.54
N ALA A 183 48.98 18.78 14.57
CA ALA A 183 47.55 18.97 14.79
C ALA A 183 46.71 18.34 13.67
N THR A 184 45.64 17.66 14.03
CA THR A 184 44.67 17.12 13.07
C THR A 184 43.66 18.17 12.65
N ALA A 185 43.03 17.98 11.48
CA ALA A 185 41.98 18.87 10.99
C ALA A 185 40.78 18.91 11.95
N ALA A 186 40.46 17.80 12.59
CA ALA A 186 39.39 17.72 13.59
C ALA A 186 39.70 18.51 14.87
N GLU A 187 40.93 18.48 15.36
CA GLU A 187 41.35 19.30 16.52
C GLU A 187 41.30 20.78 16.21
N VAL A 188 41.80 21.18 15.04
CA VAL A 188 41.74 22.59 14.57
C VAL A 188 40.28 23.03 14.40
N ALA A 189 39.44 22.22 13.81
CA ALA A 189 37.99 22.49 13.66
C ALA A 189 37.30 22.74 14.99
N ALA A 190 37.62 21.91 16.00
CA ALA A 190 37.03 22.05 17.34
C ALA A 190 37.45 23.37 18.04
N VAL A 191 38.64 23.90 17.73
CA VAL A 191 39.05 25.23 18.25
C VAL A 191 38.29 26.35 17.54
N ILE A 192 38.11 26.26 16.22
CA ILE A 192 37.37 27.22 15.41
C ILE A 192 35.87 27.28 15.84
N ASP A 193 35.22 26.14 16.02
CA ASP A 193 33.83 26.06 16.45
C ASP A 193 33.60 26.73 17.82
N ARG A 194 34.59 26.61 18.74
CA ARG A 194 34.54 27.26 20.05
C ARG A 194 34.77 28.78 19.98
N ALA A 195 35.48 29.25 18.96
CA ALA A 195 35.86 30.66 18.87
C ALA A 195 34.67 31.59 18.61
N SER A 196 33.66 31.12 17.84
CA SER A 196 32.43 31.87 17.56
C SER A 196 31.27 31.00 17.12
N PRO A 197 30.02 31.32 17.56
CA PRO A 197 28.81 30.67 17.06
C PRO A 197 28.51 31.02 15.62
N SER A 198 29.15 32.00 15.00
CA SER A 198 28.96 32.37 13.60
C SER A 198 29.85 31.54 12.66
N LEU A 199 30.75 30.72 13.17
CA LEU A 199 31.61 29.80 12.42
C LEU A 199 31.18 28.34 12.62
N ARG A 200 31.45 27.54 11.60
CA ARG A 200 31.46 26.07 11.65
C ARG A 200 32.73 25.56 10.99
N ALA A 201 33.30 24.52 11.53
CA ALA A 201 34.46 23.90 10.95
C ALA A 201 34.39 22.37 11.02
N GLY A 202 35.11 21.69 10.15
CA GLY A 202 35.15 20.23 10.10
C GLY A 202 36.38 19.72 9.35
N ALA A 203 36.67 18.43 9.52
CA ALA A 203 37.66 17.74 8.74
C ALA A 203 37.05 17.09 7.51
N THR A 204 37.60 17.29 6.31
CA THR A 204 37.17 16.57 5.13
C THR A 204 37.68 15.11 5.17
N PRO A 205 37.04 14.17 4.45
CA PRO A 205 37.58 12.80 4.28
C PRO A 205 38.99 12.77 3.68
N GLY A 206 39.37 13.81 2.95
CA GLY A 206 40.73 14.02 2.43
C GLY A 206 41.68 14.66 3.43
N HIS A 207 41.27 14.76 4.73
CA HIS A 207 42.10 15.34 5.81
C HIS A 207 42.46 16.84 5.65
N HIS A 208 41.62 17.58 4.88
CA HIS A 208 41.69 19.05 4.82
C HIS A 208 40.80 19.66 5.89
N LEU A 209 41.11 20.86 6.33
CA LEU A 209 40.23 21.66 7.18
C LEU A 209 39.15 22.36 6.30
N LEU A 210 37.88 22.28 6.68
CA LEU A 210 36.80 23.06 6.13
C LEU A 210 36.32 24.08 7.18
N ILE A 211 36.15 25.35 6.77
CA ILE A 211 35.59 26.42 7.61
C ILE A 211 34.37 27.00 6.87
N ALA A 212 33.27 27.27 7.56
CA ALA A 212 32.05 27.82 6.97
C ALA A 212 31.43 28.90 7.88
N SER A 213 30.75 29.88 7.27
CA SER A 213 29.77 30.73 7.97
C SER A 213 28.54 29.93 8.40
N THR A 214 27.82 30.37 9.42
CA THR A 214 26.50 29.81 9.78
C THR A 214 25.35 30.47 9.00
N THR A 215 25.62 31.51 8.23
CA THR A 215 24.65 32.23 7.39
C THR A 215 24.66 31.64 5.99
N ALA A 216 23.48 31.22 5.48
CA ALA A 216 23.33 30.75 4.12
C ALA A 216 22.53 31.80 3.29
N SER A 217 23.23 32.67 2.64
CA SER A 217 22.66 33.74 1.78
C SER A 217 23.72 34.36 0.86
N THR A 218 23.31 35.24 -0.03
CA THR A 218 24.21 36.03 -0.87
C THR A 218 25.07 37.01 -0.07
N ALA A 219 24.72 37.32 1.17
CA ALA A 219 25.53 38.11 2.12
C ALA A 219 26.47 37.24 2.97
N SER A 220 26.47 35.91 2.80
CA SER A 220 27.41 35.02 3.48
C SER A 220 28.83 35.25 2.96
N HIS A 221 29.76 35.46 3.90
CA HIS A 221 31.14 35.83 3.56
C HIS A 221 32.14 35.26 4.60
N LEU A 222 33.27 34.80 4.15
CA LEU A 222 34.41 34.44 4.98
C LEU A 222 35.73 34.98 4.38
N ALA A 223 36.51 35.64 5.16
CA ALA A 223 37.88 35.97 4.77
C ALA A 223 38.83 35.67 5.92
N VAL A 224 40.00 35.08 5.60
CA VAL A 224 41.05 34.74 6.56
C VAL A 224 42.22 35.67 6.43
N ALA A 225 42.58 36.27 7.53
CA ALA A 225 43.72 37.18 7.63
C ALA A 225 44.74 36.72 8.70
N ALA A 226 45.94 37.25 8.58
CA ALA A 226 46.97 37.08 9.60
C ALA A 226 46.53 37.78 10.88
N PRO A 227 46.74 37.15 12.05
CA PRO A 227 46.35 37.73 13.33
C PRO A 227 47.20 38.92 13.72
N GLY A 228 46.62 39.92 14.40
CA GLY A 228 47.31 41.05 14.99
C GLY A 228 47.93 40.74 16.38
N GLY A 229 48.71 41.70 16.92
CA GLY A 229 49.07 41.70 18.36
C GLY A 229 50.16 40.70 18.82
N GLY A 230 51.08 40.30 17.98
CA GLY A 230 52.20 39.40 18.36
C GLY A 230 51.84 37.92 18.41
N VAL A 231 50.74 37.52 17.82
CA VAL A 231 50.33 36.14 17.60
C VAL A 231 50.98 35.59 16.34
N THR A 232 51.51 34.38 16.37
CA THR A 232 52.10 33.75 15.18
C THR A 232 51.04 33.42 14.15
N ASP A 233 51.23 33.83 12.90
CA ASP A 233 50.29 33.54 11.82
C ASP A 233 50.26 32.04 11.47
N ALA A 234 49.11 31.39 11.60
CA ALA A 234 48.86 29.99 11.29
C ALA A 234 48.31 29.80 9.88
N SER A 235 47.93 30.85 9.16
CA SER A 235 47.28 30.72 7.86
C SER A 235 48.07 29.94 6.83
N THR A 236 49.42 30.11 6.81
CA THR A 236 50.32 29.34 5.91
C THR A 236 50.37 27.86 6.30
N ALA A 237 50.46 27.53 7.59
CA ALA A 237 50.52 26.15 8.07
C ALA A 237 49.21 25.42 7.75
N LEU A 238 48.08 26.09 7.86
CA LEU A 238 46.76 25.58 7.55
C LEU A 238 46.47 25.55 6.05
N GLY A 239 47.20 26.27 5.20
CA GLY A 239 46.88 26.43 3.77
C GLY A 239 45.69 27.37 3.52
N LEU A 240 45.55 28.41 4.35
CA LEU A 240 44.48 29.41 4.31
C LEU A 240 44.97 30.82 3.98
N THR A 241 46.23 30.99 3.54
CA THR A 241 46.83 32.31 3.27
C THR A 241 46.06 33.06 2.20
N GLY A 242 45.44 34.21 2.56
CA GLY A 242 44.63 35.04 1.66
C GLY A 242 43.35 34.40 1.19
N ALA A 243 42.87 33.35 1.92
CA ALA A 243 41.59 32.72 1.59
C ALA A 243 40.43 33.69 1.84
N ASP A 244 39.64 33.93 0.81
CA ASP A 244 38.51 34.82 0.79
C ASP A 244 37.35 34.17 -0.01
N ALA A 245 36.23 33.92 0.65
CA ALA A 245 35.07 33.25 0.09
C ALA A 245 34.24 34.10 -0.84
N ASP A 246 34.58 35.37 -1.00
CA ASP A 246 33.85 36.32 -1.84
C ASP A 246 34.65 36.77 -3.05
N SER A 247 35.93 36.42 -3.14
CA SER A 247 36.75 36.75 -4.30
C SER A 247 36.50 35.77 -5.45
N ASP A 248 36.82 36.15 -6.69
CA ASP A 248 36.84 35.31 -7.90
C ASP A 248 37.73 34.07 -7.79
N GLN A 249 38.54 34.01 -6.74
CA GLN A 249 39.33 32.82 -6.30
C GLN A 249 38.46 31.81 -5.61
N GLY A 250 37.18 32.00 -5.68
CA GLY A 250 36.04 31.24 -5.17
C GLY A 250 36.37 29.97 -4.46
N ILE A 251 35.83 29.81 -3.26
CA ILE A 251 35.88 28.59 -2.53
C ILE A 251 35.21 27.52 -3.30
N THR A 252 36.04 26.76 -3.78
CA THR A 252 35.72 25.60 -4.50
C THR A 252 35.35 24.53 -3.51
N VAL A 253 34.02 24.21 -3.43
CA VAL A 253 33.63 22.90 -3.00
C VAL A 253 34.07 21.86 -4.06
N ALA A 254 34.71 22.34 -5.16
CA ALA A 254 35.35 21.50 -6.16
C ALA A 254 36.42 20.61 -5.54
N ASN A 255 36.40 19.34 -5.87
CA ASN A 255 37.25 18.27 -5.33
C ASN A 255 37.03 17.98 -3.83
N SER A 256 36.02 18.57 -3.17
CA SER A 256 35.65 18.20 -1.81
C SER A 256 34.56 17.14 -1.81
N THR A 257 34.68 16.20 -0.90
CA THR A 257 33.64 15.19 -0.59
C THR A 257 32.71 15.64 0.53
N ILE A 258 32.88 16.87 1.04
CA ILE A 258 32.10 17.42 2.15
C ILE A 258 31.70 18.87 1.85
N ALA A 259 30.51 19.26 2.27
CA ALA A 259 30.03 20.64 2.25
C ALA A 259 29.31 20.99 3.55
N ALA A 260 29.53 22.22 4.02
CA ALA A 260 28.69 22.83 5.05
C ALA A 260 27.34 23.21 4.45
N VAL A 261 26.27 23.09 5.24
CA VAL A 261 24.88 23.35 4.84
C VAL A 261 24.16 24.17 5.91
N GLU A 262 23.14 24.91 5.51
CA GLU A 262 22.28 25.64 6.44
C GLU A 262 21.57 24.67 7.41
N SER A 263 21.02 23.55 6.89
CA SER A 263 20.38 22.50 7.67
C SER A 263 20.53 21.14 6.98
N PRO A 264 21.06 20.13 7.66
CA PRO A 264 21.10 18.77 7.13
C PRO A 264 19.77 18.00 7.34
N ALA A 265 18.77 18.61 7.97
CA ALA A 265 17.51 17.97 8.31
C ALA A 265 16.78 17.42 7.06
N GLY A 266 16.40 16.16 7.12
CA GLY A 266 15.71 15.44 6.03
C GLY A 266 16.65 14.81 4.99
N PHE A 267 17.96 14.97 5.09
CA PHE A 267 18.92 14.19 4.33
C PHE A 267 19.26 12.89 5.07
N GLU A 268 19.43 11.79 4.34
CA GLU A 268 19.76 10.48 4.92
C GLU A 268 20.98 9.86 4.21
N PRO A 269 21.84 9.14 4.93
CA PRO A 269 22.91 8.37 4.30
C PRO A 269 22.36 7.35 3.31
N GLY A 270 22.95 7.29 2.12
CA GLY A 270 22.50 6.44 1.01
C GLY A 270 21.47 7.12 0.10
N ALA A 271 20.87 8.24 0.49
CA ALA A 271 19.95 8.99 -0.36
C ALA A 271 20.69 9.70 -1.49
N ALA A 272 20.06 9.80 -2.65
CA ALA A 272 20.54 10.65 -3.73
C ALA A 272 20.24 12.13 -3.42
N ALA A 273 21.19 12.99 -3.68
CA ALA A 273 21.03 14.42 -3.57
C ALA A 273 21.47 15.13 -4.84
N LEU A 274 20.80 16.25 -5.14
CA LEU A 274 21.04 17.11 -6.27
C LEU A 274 21.60 18.43 -5.79
N ILE A 275 22.80 18.78 -6.27
CA ILE A 275 23.45 20.05 -6.00
C ILE A 275 23.21 20.94 -7.21
N GLN A 276 22.51 22.05 -6.99
CA GLN A 276 22.11 22.97 -8.05
C GLN A 276 22.64 24.37 -7.78
N THR A 277 23.17 25.02 -8.80
CA THR A 277 23.39 26.47 -8.79
C THR A 277 22.37 27.17 -9.67
N ARG A 278 22.11 28.44 -9.40
CA ARG A 278 21.29 29.29 -10.25
C ARG A 278 22.15 30.22 -11.12
N GLY A 279 21.66 30.60 -12.27
CA GLY A 279 22.28 31.61 -13.10
C GLY A 279 22.37 32.96 -12.35
N HIS A 280 23.55 33.55 -12.30
CA HIS A 280 23.76 34.80 -11.57
C HIS A 280 24.77 35.71 -12.29
N VAL A 281 24.70 36.99 -11.95
CA VAL A 281 25.65 38.03 -12.33
C VAL A 281 25.95 38.85 -11.10
N VAL A 282 27.21 38.88 -10.69
CA VAL A 282 27.67 39.73 -9.57
C VAL A 282 28.36 40.98 -10.16
N ALA A 283 28.03 42.13 -9.66
CA ALA A 283 28.65 43.38 -10.05
C ALA A 283 30.11 43.42 -9.52
N PRO A 284 31.12 43.64 -10.38
CA PRO A 284 32.52 43.71 -9.94
C PRO A 284 32.84 44.99 -9.18
N ASN A 285 31.96 45.99 -9.27
CA ASN A 285 32.20 47.29 -8.63
C ASN A 285 31.00 47.68 -7.74
N PRO A 286 31.21 48.40 -6.66
CA PRO A 286 30.11 48.95 -5.87
C PRO A 286 29.30 49.96 -6.69
N ILE A 287 28.08 50.28 -6.19
CA ILE A 287 27.19 51.25 -6.79
C ILE A 287 27.89 52.61 -6.90
N GLY A 288 27.97 53.15 -8.11
CA GLY A 288 28.62 54.42 -8.40
C GLY A 288 27.71 55.65 -8.34
N ALA A 289 28.10 56.74 -8.99
CA ALA A 289 27.28 57.94 -9.10
C ALA A 289 26.10 57.72 -10.08
N PRO A 290 24.87 58.20 -9.77
CA PRO A 290 23.70 57.99 -10.61
C PRO A 290 23.82 58.72 -11.92
N PRO A 291 23.39 58.13 -13.06
CA PRO A 291 23.34 58.82 -14.36
C PRO A 291 22.12 59.76 -14.44
N ALA A 292 21.98 60.45 -15.54
CA ALA A 292 20.76 61.24 -15.83
C ALA A 292 19.55 60.30 -15.99
N PHE A 293 18.45 60.60 -15.31
CA PHE A 293 17.19 59.85 -15.40
C PHE A 293 16.36 60.34 -16.62
N PRO A 294 15.56 59.44 -17.26
CA PRO A 294 15.38 58.04 -16.93
C PRO A 294 16.60 57.17 -17.31
N ALA A 295 16.96 56.28 -16.42
CA ALA A 295 18.05 55.34 -16.59
C ALA A 295 17.57 53.90 -16.42
N GLY A 296 18.28 52.86 -16.90
CA GLY A 296 17.86 51.49 -16.75
C GLY A 296 18.86 50.44 -17.23
N ILE A 297 18.45 49.20 -17.05
CA ILE A 297 19.08 48.01 -17.60
C ILE A 297 18.02 47.07 -18.17
N ASP A 298 18.40 46.22 -19.09
CA ASP A 298 17.59 45.16 -19.63
C ASP A 298 18.15 43.83 -19.13
N VAL A 299 17.31 43.01 -18.45
CA VAL A 299 17.68 41.73 -17.82
C VAL A 299 17.02 40.60 -18.58
N THR A 300 17.81 39.72 -19.18
CA THR A 300 17.32 38.50 -19.82
C THR A 300 17.48 37.32 -18.87
N VAL A 301 16.39 36.59 -18.63
CA VAL A 301 16.35 35.43 -17.73
C VAL A 301 16.00 34.20 -18.53
N ASP A 302 16.78 33.12 -18.38
CA ASP A 302 16.54 31.78 -18.94
C ASP A 302 16.25 31.81 -20.46
N GLY A 303 16.94 32.72 -21.18
CA GLY A 303 16.76 32.91 -22.62
C GLY A 303 15.41 33.49 -23.04
N GLY A 304 14.61 33.98 -22.09
CA GLY A 304 13.31 34.59 -22.32
C GLY A 304 13.41 36.04 -22.86
N ALA A 305 12.29 36.76 -22.93
CA ALA A 305 12.25 38.14 -23.28
C ALA A 305 12.92 39.03 -22.21
N ALA A 306 13.64 40.07 -22.61
CA ALA A 306 14.29 40.98 -21.68
C ALA A 306 13.27 41.71 -20.78
N VAL A 307 13.48 41.63 -19.48
CA VAL A 307 12.77 42.39 -18.46
C VAL A 307 13.41 43.80 -18.37
N GLN A 308 12.62 44.81 -18.62
CA GLN A 308 13.09 46.18 -18.64
C GLN A 308 13.03 46.76 -17.21
N VAL A 309 14.17 46.94 -16.57
CA VAL A 309 14.28 47.64 -15.29
C VAL A 309 14.58 49.11 -15.56
N ARG A 310 13.69 49.99 -15.13
CA ARG A 310 13.77 51.46 -15.40
C ARG A 310 13.73 52.23 -14.09
N PHE A 311 14.56 53.26 -13.99
CA PHE A 311 14.67 54.17 -12.86
C PHE A 311 14.23 55.57 -13.28
N ALA A 312 13.37 56.20 -12.49
CA ALA A 312 12.98 57.57 -12.58
C ALA A 312 13.46 58.36 -11.35
N ALA A 313 13.67 59.66 -11.49
CA ALA A 313 14.06 60.49 -10.37
C ALA A 313 13.06 60.41 -9.19
N THR A 314 11.82 60.11 -9.44
CA THR A 314 10.75 59.94 -8.44
C THR A 314 10.84 58.63 -7.67
N ASP A 315 11.69 57.71 -8.03
CA ASP A 315 11.92 56.43 -7.30
C ASP A 315 12.77 56.67 -6.03
N PHE A 316 13.41 57.84 -5.92
CA PHE A 316 14.36 58.15 -4.88
C PHE A 316 14.00 59.44 -4.14
N ALA A 317 14.18 59.44 -2.82
CA ALA A 317 13.89 60.62 -1.98
C ALA A 317 14.96 61.74 -2.12
N GLY A 318 16.13 61.42 -2.68
CA GLY A 318 17.28 62.33 -2.86
C GLY A 318 18.38 61.66 -3.68
N ALA A 319 19.62 61.62 -3.19
CA ALA A 319 20.65 60.79 -3.76
C ALA A 319 20.27 59.32 -3.57
N PRO A 320 20.25 58.44 -4.63
CA PRO A 320 19.84 57.05 -4.51
C PRO A 320 20.67 56.30 -3.49
N THR A 321 20.00 55.68 -2.56
CA THR A 321 20.63 54.76 -1.60
C THR A 321 20.60 53.32 -2.12
N PRO A 322 21.55 52.45 -1.72
CA PRO A 322 21.51 51.01 -2.12
C PRO A 322 20.17 50.34 -1.83
N ALA A 323 19.56 50.61 -0.69
CA ALA A 323 18.26 50.05 -0.32
C ALA A 323 17.12 50.50 -1.25
N GLU A 324 17.09 51.79 -1.66
CA GLU A 324 16.11 52.29 -2.60
C GLU A 324 16.31 51.70 -4.01
N ILE A 325 17.58 51.52 -4.42
CA ILE A 325 17.93 50.90 -5.71
C ILE A 325 17.46 49.44 -5.73
N LEU A 326 17.77 48.65 -4.68
CA LEU A 326 17.29 47.30 -4.50
C LEU A 326 15.76 47.22 -4.54
N ALA A 327 15.07 48.13 -3.84
CA ALA A 327 13.61 48.21 -3.83
C ALA A 327 13.04 48.52 -5.22
N ALA A 328 13.68 49.42 -5.97
CA ALA A 328 13.27 49.79 -7.33
C ALA A 328 13.46 48.64 -8.32
N ILE A 329 14.55 47.84 -8.22
CA ILE A 329 14.76 46.64 -9.04
C ILE A 329 13.77 45.58 -8.65
N ARG A 330 13.58 45.27 -7.36
CA ARG A 330 12.65 44.23 -6.86
C ARG A 330 11.21 44.45 -7.32
N ARG A 331 10.73 45.68 -7.40
CA ARG A 331 9.38 46.01 -7.90
C ARG A 331 9.17 45.64 -9.37
N GLN A 332 10.22 45.58 -10.16
CA GLN A 332 10.20 45.35 -11.60
C GLN A 332 10.72 43.95 -12.00
N ALA A 333 11.33 43.25 -11.05
CA ALA A 333 11.92 41.94 -11.27
C ALA A 333 10.83 40.88 -11.61
N ALA A 334 10.95 40.28 -12.79
CA ALA A 334 10.12 39.16 -13.24
C ALA A 334 11.03 37.99 -13.64
N GLY A 335 10.91 36.86 -12.92
CA GLY A 335 11.74 35.68 -13.16
C GLY A 335 13.15 35.74 -12.56
N PHE A 336 13.55 36.85 -11.96
CA PHE A 336 14.83 37.00 -11.26
C PHE A 336 14.68 37.73 -9.92
N SER A 337 15.70 37.64 -9.09
CA SER A 337 15.83 38.36 -7.82
C SER A 337 17.11 39.18 -7.80
N VAL A 338 17.16 40.20 -6.93
CA VAL A 338 18.33 41.04 -6.70
C VAL A 338 18.63 41.07 -5.22
N ASP A 339 19.92 40.98 -4.90
CA ASP A 339 20.42 41.13 -3.55
C ASP A 339 21.74 41.92 -3.53
N GLN A 340 22.21 42.29 -2.36
CA GLN A 340 23.50 42.90 -2.14
C GLN A 340 24.44 41.87 -1.52
N THR A 341 25.65 41.76 -2.08
CA THR A 341 26.69 40.91 -1.50
C THR A 341 27.22 41.52 -0.22
N ALA A 342 27.98 40.77 0.55
CA ALA A 342 28.67 41.27 1.74
C ALA A 342 29.61 42.45 1.42
N THR A 343 30.27 42.45 0.27
CA THR A 343 31.14 43.55 -0.21
C THR A 343 30.39 44.81 -0.70
N GLY A 344 29.08 44.82 -0.59
CA GLY A 344 28.24 45.94 -0.96
C GLY A 344 27.95 46.04 -2.46
N THR A 345 28.33 45.07 -3.28
CA THR A 345 28.04 44.99 -4.71
C THR A 345 26.65 44.35 -4.95
N LEU A 346 26.09 44.55 -6.15
CA LEU A 346 24.80 43.94 -6.50
C LEU A 346 24.98 42.59 -7.13
N ALA A 347 24.11 41.65 -6.76
CA ALA A 347 23.97 40.33 -7.40
C ALA A 347 22.55 40.19 -7.97
N LEU A 348 22.44 39.89 -9.27
CA LEU A 348 21.18 39.48 -9.89
C LEU A 348 21.19 37.97 -10.15
N MET A 349 20.06 37.30 -9.86
CA MET A 349 19.97 35.86 -9.89
C MET A 349 18.69 35.40 -10.54
N SER A 350 18.75 34.39 -11.43
CA SER A 350 17.54 33.75 -11.91
C SER A 350 16.78 33.05 -10.73
N ASN A 351 15.46 33.02 -10.83
CA ASN A 351 14.65 32.30 -9.85
C ASN A 351 14.57 30.78 -10.14
N THR A 352 15.09 30.33 -11.28
CA THR A 352 15.25 28.92 -11.65
C THR A 352 16.60 28.38 -11.16
N TRP A 353 16.74 27.06 -11.15
CA TRP A 353 17.91 26.34 -10.66
C TRP A 353 18.35 25.28 -11.67
N GLY A 354 19.65 24.94 -11.66
CA GLY A 354 20.20 23.89 -12.52
C GLY A 354 20.63 24.40 -13.88
N THR A 355 20.92 23.53 -14.80
CA THR A 355 21.58 23.81 -16.10
C THR A 355 20.80 24.71 -17.04
N GLY A 356 19.49 24.87 -16.86
CA GLY A 356 18.67 25.80 -17.64
C GLY A 356 18.63 27.23 -17.08
N SER A 357 19.18 27.43 -15.88
CA SER A 357 19.16 28.71 -15.20
C SER A 357 20.23 29.66 -15.77
N THR A 358 19.81 30.76 -16.36
CA THR A 358 20.73 31.77 -16.92
C THR A 358 20.20 33.17 -16.65
N ILE A 359 21.13 34.17 -16.54
CA ILE A 359 20.78 35.56 -16.44
C ILE A 359 21.83 36.39 -17.17
N ALA A 360 21.40 37.41 -17.90
CA ALA A 360 22.30 38.34 -18.59
C ALA A 360 21.78 39.78 -18.46
N ILE A 361 22.69 40.71 -18.38
CA ILE A 361 22.39 42.14 -18.27
C ILE A 361 22.89 42.86 -19.52
N ALA A 362 22.07 43.74 -20.06
CA ALA A 362 22.41 44.56 -21.22
C ALA A 362 21.99 46.04 -21.00
N ALA A 363 22.60 46.90 -21.75
CA ALA A 363 22.16 48.29 -21.83
C ALA A 363 20.72 48.36 -22.35
N PRO A 364 19.91 49.33 -21.89
CA PRO A 364 18.51 49.42 -22.29
C PRO A 364 18.39 49.80 -23.79
N ALA A 365 17.41 49.19 -24.44
CA ALA A 365 17.03 49.63 -25.81
C ALA A 365 16.27 50.95 -25.76
N GLY A 366 16.62 51.90 -26.68
CA GLY A 366 15.89 53.15 -26.86
C GLY A 366 16.52 54.37 -26.14
N PRO A 367 15.75 55.39 -25.79
CA PRO A 367 16.28 56.67 -25.30
C PRO A 367 16.63 56.68 -23.80
N THR A 368 16.53 55.54 -23.13
CA THR A 368 16.86 55.40 -21.70
C THR A 368 18.38 55.40 -21.50
N THR A 369 18.89 56.12 -20.52
CA THR A 369 20.33 56.13 -20.18
C THR A 369 20.76 54.80 -19.64
N ASP A 370 21.90 54.26 -20.08
CA ASP A 370 22.48 53.03 -19.58
C ASP A 370 22.89 53.15 -18.11
N ALA A 371 22.35 52.29 -17.26
CA ALA A 371 22.63 52.26 -15.83
C ALA A 371 23.63 51.12 -15.44
N THR A 372 24.14 50.35 -16.40
CA THR A 372 25.06 49.22 -16.08
C THR A 372 26.31 49.69 -15.33
N GLY A 373 26.90 50.81 -15.71
CA GLY A 373 28.07 51.40 -15.05
C GLY A 373 27.75 51.89 -13.63
N TRP A 374 26.61 52.55 -13.45
CA TRP A 374 26.12 53.04 -12.17
C TRP A 374 25.89 51.89 -11.17
N LEU A 375 25.27 50.83 -11.61
CA LEU A 375 24.95 49.65 -10.81
C LEU A 375 26.17 48.72 -10.60
N GLY A 376 27.33 49.09 -11.16
CA GLY A 376 28.59 48.36 -11.01
C GLY A 376 28.76 47.14 -11.93
N PHE A 377 27.84 46.91 -12.89
CA PHE A 377 27.87 45.72 -13.77
C PHE A 377 28.77 45.89 -15.02
N THR A 378 29.49 46.97 -15.17
CA THR A 378 30.42 47.09 -16.30
C THR A 378 31.51 46.03 -16.21
N GLY A 379 31.59 45.17 -17.22
CA GLY A 379 32.54 44.03 -17.23
C GLY A 379 32.07 42.79 -16.46
N ALA A 380 30.88 42.84 -15.88
CA ALA A 380 30.32 41.66 -15.22
C ALA A 380 30.10 40.49 -16.20
N ALA A 381 30.54 39.30 -15.84
CA ALA A 381 30.31 38.09 -16.63
C ALA A 381 29.16 37.30 -16.01
N PRO A 382 28.16 36.86 -16.81
CA PRO A 382 27.13 35.98 -16.31
C PRO A 382 27.67 34.57 -16.07
N THR A 383 27.25 33.98 -14.96
CA THR A 383 27.51 32.58 -14.63
C THR A 383 26.20 31.77 -14.83
N ALA A 384 26.24 30.72 -15.61
CA ALA A 384 25.10 29.85 -15.82
C ALA A 384 24.91 28.89 -14.61
N GLY A 385 23.68 28.54 -14.37
CA GLY A 385 23.40 27.51 -13.36
C GLY A 385 23.97 26.14 -13.76
N THR A 386 24.36 25.38 -12.77
CA THR A 386 24.91 24.03 -12.94
C THR A 386 24.11 23.03 -12.11
N GLU A 387 24.26 21.75 -12.43
CA GLU A 387 23.62 20.66 -11.70
C GLU A 387 24.57 19.47 -11.61
N ALA A 388 24.64 18.85 -10.44
CA ALA A 388 25.39 17.64 -10.18
C ALA A 388 24.64 16.79 -9.17
N SER A 389 24.67 15.48 -9.32
CA SER A 389 24.06 14.54 -8.39
C SER A 389 25.11 13.65 -7.75
N ASP A 390 24.92 13.30 -6.48
CA ASP A 390 25.76 12.34 -5.76
C ASP A 390 24.95 11.68 -4.65
N ILE A 391 25.55 10.64 -4.03
CA ILE A 391 24.98 9.93 -2.91
C ILE A 391 25.50 10.54 -1.61
N VAL A 392 24.60 10.80 -0.67
CA VAL A 392 24.95 11.23 0.68
C VAL A 392 25.63 10.07 1.41
N ALA A 393 26.89 10.26 1.78
CA ALA A 393 27.68 9.25 2.48
C ALA A 393 27.44 9.30 4.00
N THR A 394 27.59 10.49 4.59
CA THR A 394 27.33 10.72 6.03
C THR A 394 26.74 12.10 6.27
N ILE A 395 26.10 12.27 7.42
CA ILE A 395 25.53 13.54 7.89
C ILE A 395 26.09 13.82 9.27
N ASP A 396 26.58 15.03 9.48
CA ASP A 396 26.90 15.59 10.79
C ASP A 396 25.86 16.67 11.12
N GLU A 397 24.88 16.30 11.94
CA GLU A 397 23.80 17.20 12.40
C GLU A 397 24.35 18.36 13.23
N ALA A 398 25.32 18.12 14.11
CA ALA A 398 25.89 19.12 15.02
C ALA A 398 26.76 20.13 14.25
N GLY A 399 27.59 19.65 13.34
CA GLY A 399 28.44 20.46 12.49
C GLY A 399 27.72 21.05 11.28
N ARG A 400 26.46 20.61 11.01
CA ARG A 400 25.71 20.99 9.80
C ARG A 400 26.48 20.67 8.52
N MET A 401 26.99 19.46 8.39
CA MET A 401 27.79 19.05 7.25
C MET A 401 27.23 17.82 6.59
N VAL A 402 27.32 17.77 5.26
CA VAL A 402 26.93 16.61 4.44
C VAL A 402 28.17 16.12 3.71
N THR A 403 28.43 14.82 3.77
CA THR A 403 29.54 14.17 3.07
C THR A 403 29.00 13.35 1.89
N TRP A 404 29.71 13.37 0.77
CA TRP A 404 29.37 12.70 -0.49
C TRP A 404 30.20 11.44 -0.69
N THR A 405 29.76 10.57 -1.59
CA THR A 405 30.56 9.38 -1.99
C THR A 405 31.69 9.74 -2.94
N SER A 406 31.55 10.78 -3.75
CA SER A 406 32.56 11.27 -4.69
C SER A 406 32.83 12.77 -4.52
N ALA A 407 33.97 13.21 -4.97
CA ALA A 407 34.32 14.64 -4.96
C ALA A 407 33.48 15.39 -6.01
N LEU A 408 32.98 16.58 -5.65
CA LEU A 408 32.25 17.44 -6.56
C LEU A 408 33.14 17.89 -7.71
N ALA A 409 32.69 17.67 -8.96
CA ALA A 409 33.51 17.81 -10.15
C ALA A 409 33.79 19.28 -10.55
N ALA A 410 32.99 20.24 -10.09
CA ALA A 410 33.07 21.64 -10.49
C ALA A 410 33.16 22.56 -9.28
N ALA A 411 33.93 23.65 -9.44
CA ALA A 411 33.87 24.77 -8.55
C ALA A 411 32.49 25.42 -8.60
N LEU A 412 31.84 25.62 -7.47
CA LEU A 412 30.58 26.33 -7.41
C LEU A 412 30.64 27.41 -6.34
N ASP A 413 29.95 28.51 -6.59
CA ASP A 413 29.78 29.53 -5.58
C ASP A 413 28.65 29.12 -4.64
N PRO A 414 28.98 28.78 -3.36
CA PRO A 414 27.97 28.30 -2.41
C PRO A 414 26.85 29.29 -2.16
N ARG A 415 27.06 30.59 -2.30
CA ARG A 415 26.06 31.64 -2.12
C ARG A 415 24.89 31.53 -3.11
N PHE A 416 25.12 30.95 -4.28
CA PHE A 416 24.12 30.72 -5.32
C PHE A 416 23.76 29.23 -5.47
N ALA A 417 24.20 28.41 -4.54
CA ALA A 417 23.98 26.96 -4.56
C ALA A 417 22.98 26.50 -3.51
N ARG A 418 22.28 25.42 -3.85
CA ARG A 418 21.43 24.65 -2.92
C ARG A 418 21.64 23.16 -3.11
N ILE A 419 21.31 22.41 -2.08
CA ILE A 419 21.23 20.95 -2.13
C ILE A 419 19.80 20.55 -1.88
N ARG A 420 19.26 19.58 -2.63
CA ARG A 420 17.96 18.97 -2.38
C ARG A 420 18.05 17.47 -2.54
N THR A 421 17.18 16.75 -1.87
CA THR A 421 17.01 15.30 -2.10
C THR A 421 16.40 15.06 -3.48
N LEU A 422 16.79 13.92 -4.08
CA LEU A 422 16.25 13.49 -5.37
C LEU A 422 15.10 12.52 -5.09
N GLU A 423 13.87 13.02 -5.12
CA GLU A 423 12.66 12.30 -4.77
C GLU A 423 11.47 12.80 -5.59
N PHE A 424 10.50 11.91 -5.74
CA PHE A 424 9.32 12.17 -6.52
C PHE A 424 8.03 11.72 -5.84
N LYS A 425 6.92 12.24 -6.32
CA LYS A 425 5.57 11.82 -5.98
C LYS A 425 4.96 11.02 -7.12
N LEU A 426 4.44 9.84 -6.83
CA LEU A 426 3.68 9.03 -7.78
C LEU A 426 2.20 9.06 -7.41
N SER A 427 1.36 9.47 -8.35
CA SER A 427 -0.10 9.44 -8.21
C SER A 427 -0.71 8.49 -9.23
N VAL A 428 -1.53 7.55 -8.77
CA VAL A 428 -2.30 6.64 -9.64
C VAL A 428 -3.67 7.24 -9.90
N LEU A 429 -4.06 7.38 -11.18
CA LEU A 429 -5.31 8.00 -11.60
C LEU A 429 -6.10 7.06 -12.50
N ARG A 430 -7.40 7.28 -12.62
CA ARG A 430 -8.16 6.78 -13.77
C ARG A 430 -7.88 7.69 -14.98
N ALA A 431 -7.72 7.09 -16.15
CA ALA A 431 -7.53 7.83 -17.39
C ALA A 431 -8.63 8.90 -17.56
N GLY A 432 -8.21 10.15 -17.79
CA GLY A 432 -9.12 11.30 -17.90
C GLY A 432 -9.57 11.91 -16.56
N SER A 433 -9.14 11.39 -15.40
CA SER A 433 -9.41 11.98 -14.08
C SER A 433 -8.20 12.76 -13.57
N THR A 434 -8.45 13.86 -12.87
CA THR A 434 -7.41 14.61 -12.14
C THR A 434 -7.32 14.20 -10.67
N ALA A 435 -8.36 13.55 -10.13
CA ALA A 435 -8.36 13.06 -8.75
C ALA A 435 -7.62 11.71 -8.67
N PRO A 436 -6.61 11.59 -7.83
CA PRO A 436 -5.88 10.34 -7.68
C PRO A 436 -6.71 9.28 -6.94
N LEU A 437 -6.56 8.02 -7.36
CA LEU A 437 -7.06 6.85 -6.63
C LEU A 437 -6.19 6.61 -5.39
N GLU A 438 -4.87 6.81 -5.54
CA GLU A 438 -3.88 6.80 -4.46
C GLU A 438 -2.67 7.65 -4.87
N ALA A 439 -1.93 8.14 -3.89
CA ALA A 439 -0.72 8.93 -4.11
C ALA A 439 0.33 8.59 -3.04
N TRP A 440 1.57 8.53 -3.49
CA TRP A 440 2.75 8.20 -2.70
C TRP A 440 3.76 9.33 -2.87
N ASP A 441 4.19 9.93 -1.77
CA ASP A 441 5.04 11.12 -1.75
C ASP A 441 6.43 10.81 -1.22
N GLY A 442 7.45 11.54 -1.65
CA GLY A 442 8.81 11.37 -1.19
C GLY A 442 9.45 10.04 -1.59
N LEU A 443 9.10 9.49 -2.75
CA LEU A 443 9.67 8.24 -3.26
C LEU A 443 11.04 8.48 -3.89
N SER A 444 11.94 7.52 -3.76
CA SER A 444 13.28 7.53 -4.35
C SER A 444 13.50 6.32 -5.27
N MET A 445 14.30 6.50 -6.31
CA MET A 445 14.82 5.37 -7.10
C MET A 445 16.12 4.81 -6.53
N GLN A 446 16.68 5.41 -5.47
CA GLN A 446 17.88 4.93 -4.82
C GLN A 446 17.59 3.69 -3.98
N GLU A 447 18.32 2.59 -4.23
CA GLU A 447 18.21 1.37 -3.43
C GLU A 447 18.77 1.57 -2.02
N ASN A 448 18.38 0.71 -1.09
CA ASN A 448 18.84 0.72 0.31
C ASN A 448 18.39 1.93 1.15
N VAL A 449 17.46 2.74 0.64
CA VAL A 449 16.78 3.77 1.43
C VAL A 449 15.34 3.32 1.75
N PRO A 450 14.76 3.75 2.89
CA PRO A 450 13.43 3.32 3.32
C PRO A 450 12.32 3.66 2.32
N ASN A 451 12.48 4.76 1.58
CA ASN A 451 11.52 5.29 0.61
C ASN A 451 11.77 4.81 -0.85
N TYR A 452 12.55 3.73 -1.05
CA TYR A 452 12.74 3.14 -2.37
C TYR A 452 11.42 2.71 -2.99
N ALA A 453 11.04 3.32 -4.11
CA ALA A 453 9.71 3.22 -4.70
C ALA A 453 9.23 1.77 -4.95
N PRO A 454 10.03 0.85 -5.53
CA PRO A 454 9.61 -0.53 -5.70
C PRO A 454 9.34 -1.27 -4.38
N THR A 455 10.10 -1.01 -3.32
CA THR A 455 9.87 -1.63 -2.01
C THR A 455 8.59 -1.11 -1.38
N VAL A 456 8.37 0.20 -1.41
CA VAL A 456 7.20 0.85 -0.79
C VAL A 456 5.90 0.43 -1.47
N LEU A 457 5.84 0.49 -2.81
CA LEU A 457 4.58 0.21 -3.52
C LEU A 457 4.30 -1.29 -3.70
N ASN A 458 5.30 -2.15 -3.66
CA ASN A 458 5.12 -3.60 -3.77
C ASN A 458 4.97 -4.29 -2.40
N ASP A 459 4.90 -3.55 -1.30
CA ASP A 459 4.68 -4.14 0.01
C ASP A 459 3.38 -4.98 0.03
N ALA A 460 3.45 -6.17 0.64
CA ALA A 460 2.36 -7.14 0.59
C ALA A 460 1.15 -6.76 1.46
N ASP A 461 1.34 -5.87 2.44
CA ASP A 461 0.31 -5.48 3.39
C ASP A 461 -0.15 -4.03 3.20
N ALA A 462 0.79 -3.12 2.95
CA ALA A 462 0.58 -1.67 2.90
C ALA A 462 0.83 -1.05 1.51
N GLY A 463 1.26 -1.83 0.52
CA GLY A 463 1.59 -1.35 -0.81
C GLY A 463 0.39 -0.90 -1.65
N SER A 464 0.67 -0.56 -2.91
CA SER A 464 -0.34 -0.09 -3.86
C SER A 464 -1.39 -1.16 -4.16
N ARG A 465 -2.64 -0.72 -4.29
CA ARG A 465 -3.79 -1.57 -4.70
C ARG A 465 -4.10 -1.49 -6.19
N TYR A 466 -3.31 -0.74 -6.95
CA TYR A 466 -3.57 -0.49 -8.38
C TYR A 466 -2.37 -0.79 -9.26
N VAL A 467 -1.16 -0.64 -8.76
CA VAL A 467 0.06 -0.83 -9.54
C VAL A 467 1.13 -1.62 -8.79
N THR A 468 2.01 -2.26 -9.55
CA THR A 468 3.29 -2.79 -9.08
C THR A 468 4.41 -2.09 -9.82
N LEU A 469 5.56 -1.93 -9.18
CA LEU A 469 6.71 -1.25 -9.74
C LEU A 469 7.86 -2.21 -9.98
N SER A 470 8.66 -1.91 -11.00
CA SER A 470 9.93 -2.57 -11.25
C SER A 470 11.00 -1.52 -11.59
N ASP A 471 12.20 -1.70 -11.08
CA ASP A 471 13.33 -0.85 -11.40
C ASP A 471 14.14 -1.51 -12.53
N PRO A 472 14.15 -0.95 -13.75
CA PRO A 472 14.95 -1.47 -14.86
C PRO A 472 16.46 -1.32 -14.64
N ASN A 473 16.88 -0.46 -13.70
CA ASN A 473 18.26 -0.17 -13.35
C ASN A 473 18.68 -0.79 -12.00
N ALA A 474 17.91 -1.76 -11.49
CA ALA A 474 18.22 -2.42 -10.23
C ALA A 474 19.64 -2.99 -10.21
N GLY A 475 20.40 -2.70 -9.13
CA GLY A 475 21.80 -3.10 -8.97
C GLY A 475 22.81 -2.27 -9.78
N ALA A 476 22.41 -1.26 -10.54
CA ALA A 476 23.33 -0.34 -11.20
C ALA A 476 24.03 0.57 -10.18
N PRO A 477 25.36 0.79 -10.27
CA PRO A 477 26.07 1.66 -9.34
C PRO A 477 25.80 3.14 -9.60
N GLY A 478 25.91 3.96 -8.56
CA GLY A 478 25.81 5.43 -8.63
C GLY A 478 24.40 5.96 -8.38
N VAL A 479 24.21 7.23 -8.68
CA VAL A 479 22.92 7.89 -8.54
C VAL A 479 21.96 7.39 -9.62
N LYS A 480 20.75 7.03 -9.21
CA LYS A 480 19.66 6.67 -10.12
C LYS A 480 18.75 7.86 -10.33
N ASP A 481 18.49 8.16 -11.59
CA ASP A 481 17.59 9.25 -11.95
C ASP A 481 16.12 8.88 -11.63
N ASP A 482 15.39 9.82 -11.09
CA ASP A 482 13.95 9.74 -10.91
C ASP A 482 13.22 9.78 -12.27
N PRO A 483 12.03 9.19 -12.36
CA PRO A 483 11.20 9.34 -13.54
C PRO A 483 10.81 10.80 -13.74
N ALA A 484 10.88 11.26 -14.99
CA ALA A 484 10.57 12.65 -15.37
C ALA A 484 9.12 13.02 -14.98
N PRO A 485 8.88 14.24 -14.50
CA PRO A 485 7.53 14.75 -14.23
C PRO A 485 6.62 14.64 -15.46
N GLY A 486 5.38 14.17 -15.25
CA GLY A 486 4.41 14.02 -16.33
C GLY A 486 3.35 12.97 -16.03
N THR A 487 2.43 12.77 -16.99
CA THR A 487 1.37 11.76 -16.87
C THR A 487 1.50 10.74 -18.00
N THR A 488 1.53 9.46 -17.65
CA THR A 488 1.65 8.34 -18.59
C THR A 488 0.52 7.35 -18.36
N SER A 489 -0.18 6.94 -19.44
CA SER A 489 -1.23 5.92 -19.38
C SER A 489 -0.64 4.52 -19.50
N LEU A 490 -1.21 3.58 -18.75
CA LEU A 490 -0.88 2.16 -18.90
C LEU A 490 -1.61 1.59 -20.11
N GLY A 491 -1.00 0.57 -20.74
CA GLY A 491 -1.59 -0.08 -21.90
C GLY A 491 -1.15 -1.54 -22.06
N GLY A 492 -1.75 -2.24 -23.03
CA GLY A 492 -1.41 -3.65 -23.32
C GLY A 492 -2.03 -4.68 -22.38
N GLY A 493 -2.87 -4.24 -21.43
CA GLY A 493 -3.65 -5.13 -20.59
C GLY A 493 -4.71 -5.89 -21.38
N ALA A 494 -4.75 -7.21 -21.21
CA ALA A 494 -5.68 -8.09 -21.92
C ALA A 494 -6.14 -9.25 -21.06
N GLU A 495 -7.32 -9.78 -21.34
CA GLU A 495 -7.83 -11.00 -20.73
C GLU A 495 -8.76 -11.75 -21.69
N THR A 496 -8.82 -13.06 -21.57
CA THR A 496 -9.77 -13.93 -22.28
C THR A 496 -10.74 -14.55 -21.28
N ALA A 497 -11.90 -15.00 -21.77
CA ALA A 497 -12.83 -15.75 -20.95
C ALA A 497 -12.17 -17.03 -20.41
N PRO A 498 -12.39 -17.39 -19.14
CA PRO A 498 -11.83 -18.61 -18.56
C PRO A 498 -12.50 -19.86 -19.16
N THR A 499 -11.69 -20.89 -19.41
CA THR A 499 -12.16 -22.22 -19.79
C THR A 499 -12.56 -23.03 -18.55
N ASP A 500 -13.25 -24.16 -18.73
CA ASP A 500 -13.55 -25.10 -17.64
C ASP A 500 -12.28 -25.53 -16.88
N ALA A 501 -11.17 -25.72 -17.60
CA ALA A 501 -9.89 -26.05 -16.97
C ALA A 501 -9.37 -24.94 -16.04
N ALA A 502 -9.62 -23.67 -16.34
CA ALA A 502 -9.25 -22.56 -15.48
C ALA A 502 -10.12 -22.51 -14.20
N TRP A 503 -11.42 -22.78 -14.32
CA TRP A 503 -12.32 -22.90 -13.17
C TRP A 503 -11.97 -24.07 -12.25
N VAL A 504 -11.71 -25.24 -12.84
CA VAL A 504 -11.31 -26.44 -12.07
C VAL A 504 -9.93 -26.26 -11.45
N GLY A 505 -8.97 -25.76 -12.22
CA GLY A 505 -7.62 -25.50 -11.76
C GLY A 505 -6.80 -26.76 -11.48
N SER A 506 -5.72 -26.61 -10.73
CA SER A 506 -4.75 -27.65 -10.42
C SER A 506 -4.36 -27.62 -8.94
N SER A 507 -4.32 -28.78 -8.29
CA SER A 507 -3.82 -28.91 -6.91
C SER A 507 -2.33 -28.61 -6.78
N ALA A 508 -1.53 -28.94 -7.81
CA ALA A 508 -0.09 -28.71 -7.80
C ALA A 508 0.26 -27.21 -7.81
N SER A 509 -0.48 -26.40 -8.59
CA SER A 509 -0.30 -24.94 -8.67
C SER A 509 -1.27 -24.14 -7.79
N ARG A 510 -2.19 -24.81 -7.09
CA ARG A 510 -3.23 -24.20 -6.24
C ARG A 510 -4.05 -23.15 -6.98
N THR A 511 -4.52 -23.51 -8.18
CA THR A 511 -5.36 -22.65 -9.01
C THR A 511 -6.80 -23.16 -9.05
N GLY A 512 -7.75 -22.31 -9.50
CA GLY A 512 -9.15 -22.67 -9.57
C GLY A 512 -9.73 -23.08 -8.23
N LEU A 513 -10.47 -24.19 -8.17
CA LEU A 513 -11.02 -24.78 -6.94
C LEU A 513 -9.94 -24.99 -5.87
N TYR A 514 -8.75 -25.43 -6.27
CA TYR A 514 -7.65 -25.76 -5.35
C TYR A 514 -6.97 -24.52 -4.72
N ALA A 515 -7.32 -23.30 -5.16
CA ALA A 515 -6.90 -22.08 -4.47
C ALA A 515 -7.42 -22.03 -3.02
N PHE A 516 -8.54 -22.69 -2.73
CA PHE A 516 -9.08 -22.78 -1.37
C PHE A 516 -8.40 -23.82 -0.46
N ASP A 517 -7.42 -24.60 -0.92
CA ASP A 517 -6.78 -25.63 -0.11
C ASP A 517 -6.05 -25.07 1.12
N THR A 518 -5.59 -23.82 1.05
CA THR A 518 -4.88 -23.13 2.13
C THR A 518 -5.78 -22.36 3.07
N VAL A 519 -7.07 -22.24 2.75
CA VAL A 519 -8.03 -21.44 3.52
C VAL A 519 -9.29 -22.25 3.85
N ARG A 520 -9.99 -21.84 4.89
CA ARG A 520 -11.24 -22.49 5.27
C ARG A 520 -12.43 -21.89 4.57
N ILE A 521 -13.26 -22.77 4.01
CA ILE A 521 -14.58 -22.46 3.48
C ILE A 521 -15.54 -23.58 3.87
N GLN A 522 -16.78 -23.28 4.16
CA GLN A 522 -17.84 -24.26 4.44
C GLN A 522 -18.87 -24.33 3.33
N LEU A 523 -18.94 -23.28 2.52
CA LEU A 523 -19.86 -23.13 1.40
C LEU A 523 -19.06 -22.79 0.15
N LEU A 524 -19.48 -23.25 -1.02
CA LEU A 524 -18.81 -22.99 -2.30
C LEU A 524 -19.83 -22.69 -3.39
N ALA A 525 -19.59 -21.65 -4.19
CA ALA A 525 -20.37 -21.36 -5.41
C ALA A 525 -19.47 -20.92 -6.55
N CYS A 526 -19.95 -21.18 -7.80
CA CYS A 526 -19.34 -20.74 -9.05
C CYS A 526 -20.42 -20.07 -9.90
N PRO A 527 -20.83 -18.84 -9.61
CA PRO A 527 -22.00 -18.22 -10.24
C PRO A 527 -21.81 -17.93 -11.74
N GLU A 528 -20.58 -17.85 -12.21
CA GLU A 528 -20.24 -17.52 -13.61
C GLU A 528 -20.45 -18.67 -14.59
N THR A 529 -20.46 -19.90 -14.11
CA THR A 529 -20.52 -21.06 -14.99
C THR A 529 -21.42 -22.17 -14.47
N GLN A 530 -22.27 -22.68 -15.36
CA GLN A 530 -23.09 -23.87 -15.17
C GLN A 530 -22.57 -25.03 -16.02
N SER A 531 -21.29 -25.01 -16.42
CA SER A 531 -20.67 -26.15 -17.12
C SER A 531 -20.74 -27.42 -16.28
N ALA A 532 -21.23 -28.51 -16.87
CA ALA A 532 -21.31 -29.79 -16.18
C ALA A 532 -19.97 -30.31 -15.68
N GLY A 533 -18.89 -29.99 -16.40
CA GLY A 533 -17.51 -30.33 -16.01
C GLY A 533 -17.11 -29.63 -14.72
N VAL A 534 -17.37 -28.32 -14.61
CA VAL A 534 -17.04 -27.51 -13.42
C VAL A 534 -17.90 -27.92 -12.23
N VAL A 535 -19.21 -28.11 -12.42
CA VAL A 535 -20.13 -28.57 -11.36
C VAL A 535 -19.69 -29.93 -10.81
N THR A 536 -19.35 -30.88 -11.67
CA THR A 536 -18.84 -32.20 -11.24
C THR A 536 -17.54 -32.09 -10.45
N ALA A 537 -16.60 -31.26 -10.92
CA ALA A 537 -15.35 -31.01 -10.21
C ALA A 537 -15.57 -30.35 -8.85
N ALA A 538 -16.45 -29.33 -8.75
CA ALA A 538 -16.77 -28.65 -7.50
C ALA A 538 -17.43 -29.59 -6.47
N LEU A 539 -18.35 -30.45 -6.89
CA LEU A 539 -18.95 -31.48 -6.05
C LEU A 539 -17.90 -32.48 -5.54
N THR A 540 -17.01 -32.93 -6.43
CA THR A 540 -15.90 -33.84 -6.09
C THR A 540 -14.92 -33.16 -5.13
N TYR A 541 -14.58 -31.90 -5.38
CA TYR A 541 -13.71 -31.11 -4.51
C TYR A 541 -14.30 -31.00 -3.10
N CYS A 542 -15.58 -30.63 -2.96
CA CYS A 542 -16.25 -30.56 -1.66
C CYS A 542 -16.34 -31.94 -0.97
N GLN A 543 -16.53 -32.99 -1.72
CA GLN A 543 -16.56 -34.37 -1.18
C GLN A 543 -15.19 -34.80 -0.64
N ASN A 544 -14.11 -34.53 -1.37
CA ASN A 544 -12.73 -34.85 -0.95
C ASN A 544 -12.32 -34.01 0.25
N ARG A 545 -12.65 -32.75 0.27
CA ARG A 545 -12.42 -31.85 1.36
C ARG A 545 -13.20 -32.23 2.63
N GLY A 546 -14.46 -32.61 2.50
CA GLY A 546 -15.30 -33.16 3.57
C GLY A 546 -15.83 -32.15 4.59
N ASP A 547 -15.46 -30.89 4.52
CA ASP A 547 -15.88 -29.79 5.41
C ASP A 547 -16.73 -28.74 4.70
N SER A 548 -16.85 -28.78 3.39
CA SER A 548 -17.57 -27.81 2.57
C SER A 548 -18.72 -28.42 1.79
N MET A 549 -19.61 -27.57 1.28
CA MET A 549 -20.76 -27.93 0.47
C MET A 549 -20.90 -26.98 -0.72
N PHE A 550 -21.02 -27.54 -1.93
CA PHE A 550 -21.27 -26.79 -3.16
C PHE A 550 -22.74 -26.43 -3.31
N VAL A 551 -23.03 -25.22 -3.73
CA VAL A 551 -24.35 -24.74 -4.16
C VAL A 551 -24.25 -24.26 -5.59
N GLY A 552 -25.11 -24.80 -6.46
CA GLY A 552 -25.14 -24.44 -7.86
C GLY A 552 -26.55 -24.31 -8.40
N THR A 553 -26.65 -23.88 -9.66
CA THR A 553 -27.92 -23.73 -10.39
C THR A 553 -27.85 -24.36 -11.78
N ALA A 554 -29.01 -24.65 -12.38
CA ALA A 554 -29.11 -25.05 -13.78
C ALA A 554 -28.90 -23.84 -14.72
N PRO A 555 -28.53 -24.05 -15.99
CA PRO A 555 -28.47 -22.98 -16.98
C PRO A 555 -29.79 -22.22 -17.10
N ARG A 556 -29.71 -20.93 -17.39
CA ARG A 556 -30.88 -20.10 -17.65
C ARG A 556 -31.64 -20.57 -18.88
N GLY A 557 -33.00 -20.46 -18.87
CA GLY A 557 -33.87 -20.80 -19.97
C GLY A 557 -34.27 -22.27 -20.00
N TYR A 558 -33.80 -23.09 -19.06
CA TYR A 558 -34.29 -24.48 -18.95
C TYR A 558 -35.66 -24.50 -18.27
N ASP A 559 -36.58 -25.27 -18.87
CA ASP A 559 -37.83 -25.63 -18.21
C ASP A 559 -37.61 -26.69 -17.11
N ARG A 560 -38.64 -27.05 -16.41
CA ARG A 560 -38.58 -28.04 -15.32
C ARG A 560 -37.94 -29.36 -15.74
N ASP A 561 -38.25 -29.90 -16.91
CA ASP A 561 -37.71 -31.17 -17.39
C ASP A 561 -36.23 -31.03 -17.80
N GLY A 562 -35.87 -29.91 -18.40
CA GLY A 562 -34.51 -29.58 -18.70
C GLY A 562 -33.64 -29.45 -17.45
N ILE A 563 -34.13 -28.81 -16.37
CA ILE A 563 -33.48 -28.71 -15.08
C ILE A 563 -33.25 -30.09 -14.45
N LYS A 564 -34.25 -30.98 -14.45
CA LYS A 564 -34.11 -32.36 -13.93
C LYS A 564 -33.10 -33.15 -14.74
N THR A 565 -33.13 -33.03 -16.07
CA THR A 565 -32.17 -33.68 -16.97
C THR A 565 -30.76 -33.21 -16.72
N TYR A 566 -30.56 -31.89 -16.54
CA TYR A 566 -29.26 -31.31 -16.21
C TYR A 566 -28.77 -31.78 -14.85
N ALA A 567 -29.63 -31.87 -13.82
CA ALA A 567 -29.25 -32.29 -12.48
C ALA A 567 -28.97 -33.82 -12.37
N GLY A 568 -29.55 -34.61 -13.26
CA GLY A 568 -29.48 -36.08 -13.21
C GLY A 568 -28.06 -36.65 -13.02
N PRO A 569 -27.06 -36.28 -13.83
CA PRO A 569 -25.68 -36.80 -13.75
C PRO A 569 -24.97 -36.47 -12.41
N PHE A 570 -25.41 -35.44 -11.70
CA PHE A 570 -24.77 -35.01 -10.45
C PHE A 570 -25.30 -35.74 -9.23
N ARG A 571 -26.37 -36.56 -9.40
CA ARG A 571 -26.98 -37.31 -8.31
C ARG A 571 -26.21 -38.60 -8.03
N ALA A 572 -25.77 -38.78 -6.76
CA ALA A 572 -25.05 -39.98 -6.33
C ALA A 572 -25.33 -40.27 -4.85
N LYS A 573 -24.96 -41.48 -4.36
CA LYS A 573 -25.13 -41.82 -2.94
C LYS A 573 -24.38 -40.89 -2.01
N LYS A 574 -23.16 -40.43 -2.40
CA LYS A 574 -22.32 -39.56 -1.62
C LYS A 574 -22.05 -38.27 -2.41
N VAL A 575 -22.76 -37.19 -2.07
CA VAL A 575 -22.62 -35.87 -2.72
C VAL A 575 -22.58 -34.79 -1.64
N TYR A 576 -21.72 -33.82 -1.82
CA TYR A 576 -21.57 -32.65 -0.96
C TYR A 576 -22.03 -31.37 -1.68
N GLY A 577 -23.28 -31.40 -2.14
CA GLY A 577 -23.85 -30.24 -2.82
C GLY A 577 -25.36 -30.27 -2.94
N ALA A 578 -25.93 -29.11 -3.28
CA ALA A 578 -27.32 -28.91 -3.58
C ALA A 578 -27.48 -28.00 -4.81
N MET A 579 -28.60 -28.16 -5.51
CA MET A 579 -28.92 -27.36 -6.68
C MET A 579 -30.22 -26.60 -6.46
N TYR A 580 -30.28 -25.35 -6.93
CA TYR A 580 -31.40 -24.42 -6.78
C TYR A 580 -31.84 -23.89 -8.13
N SER A 581 -33.15 -23.71 -8.30
CA SER A 581 -33.76 -23.19 -9.52
C SER A 581 -35.15 -22.64 -9.22
N PRO A 582 -35.66 -21.71 -10.02
CA PRO A 582 -35.08 -21.03 -11.19
C PRO A 582 -34.15 -19.89 -10.83
N TRP A 583 -33.61 -19.19 -11.86
CA TRP A 583 -32.91 -17.93 -11.72
C TRP A 583 -33.81 -16.88 -11.09
N ILE A 584 -33.22 -15.97 -10.33
CA ILE A 584 -33.93 -14.88 -9.69
C ILE A 584 -33.75 -13.58 -10.46
N LYS A 585 -34.73 -12.71 -10.34
CA LYS A 585 -34.75 -11.38 -10.91
C LYS A 585 -34.38 -10.36 -9.83
N ILE A 586 -33.41 -9.50 -10.09
CA ILE A 586 -32.98 -8.42 -9.19
C ILE A 586 -33.02 -7.07 -9.91
N ALA A 587 -32.91 -5.96 -9.15
CA ALA A 587 -32.66 -4.66 -9.75
C ALA A 587 -31.30 -4.65 -10.47
N ASN A 588 -31.22 -4.03 -11.63
CA ASN A 588 -30.00 -3.96 -12.43
C ASN A 588 -29.15 -2.74 -12.01
N PRO A 589 -28.04 -2.90 -11.30
CA PRO A 589 -27.22 -1.78 -10.84
C PRO A 589 -26.44 -1.09 -11.98
N LEU A 590 -26.37 -1.70 -13.16
CA LEU A 590 -25.71 -1.14 -14.35
C LEU A 590 -26.65 -0.29 -15.22
N ASP A 591 -27.96 -0.35 -14.98
CA ASP A 591 -28.92 0.43 -15.74
C ASP A 591 -29.08 1.83 -15.13
N THR A 592 -28.45 2.83 -15.74
CA THR A 592 -28.60 4.25 -15.42
C THR A 592 -29.72 4.94 -16.22
N THR A 593 -30.31 4.23 -17.17
CA THR A 593 -31.28 4.80 -18.15
C THR A 593 -32.71 4.37 -17.92
N GLY A 594 -32.94 3.32 -17.13
CA GLY A 594 -34.24 2.72 -16.91
C GLY A 594 -34.76 1.84 -18.08
N VAL A 595 -33.92 1.56 -19.08
CA VAL A 595 -34.28 0.72 -20.23
C VAL A 595 -34.29 -0.77 -19.84
N SER A 596 -33.41 -1.18 -18.96
CA SER A 596 -33.29 -2.56 -18.47
C SER A 596 -33.19 -2.60 -16.95
N PRO A 597 -34.22 -2.18 -16.21
CA PRO A 597 -34.15 -1.94 -14.77
C PRO A 597 -34.02 -3.22 -13.95
N GLN A 598 -34.15 -4.39 -14.57
CA GLN A 598 -34.08 -5.70 -13.93
C GLN A 598 -33.12 -6.63 -14.67
N LEU A 599 -32.46 -7.50 -13.91
CA LEU A 599 -31.52 -8.48 -14.40
C LEU A 599 -31.81 -9.85 -13.80
N PHE A 600 -31.68 -10.91 -14.59
CA PHE A 600 -31.67 -12.28 -14.08
C PHE A 600 -30.27 -12.68 -13.66
N VAL A 601 -30.14 -13.22 -12.46
CA VAL A 601 -28.88 -13.71 -11.90
C VAL A 601 -29.05 -15.12 -11.33
N PRO A 602 -28.00 -15.94 -11.29
CA PRO A 602 -28.04 -17.22 -10.62
C PRO A 602 -28.28 -16.99 -9.12
N PRO A 603 -29.09 -17.83 -8.46
CA PRO A 603 -29.46 -17.62 -7.05
C PRO A 603 -28.37 -18.00 -6.06
N ASP A 604 -27.28 -18.61 -6.49
CA ASP A 604 -26.24 -19.25 -5.67
C ASP A 604 -25.78 -18.37 -4.51
N GLY A 605 -25.38 -17.13 -4.78
CA GLY A 605 -24.92 -16.20 -3.75
C GLY A 605 -25.99 -15.86 -2.72
N HIS A 606 -27.23 -15.59 -3.17
CA HIS A 606 -28.38 -15.30 -2.29
C HIS A 606 -28.70 -16.51 -1.41
N VAL A 607 -28.70 -17.72 -1.99
CA VAL A 607 -28.90 -18.99 -1.25
C VAL A 607 -27.84 -19.19 -0.19
N LEU A 608 -26.56 -18.95 -0.51
CA LEU A 608 -25.48 -19.04 0.48
C LEU A 608 -25.67 -18.03 1.61
N GLY A 609 -26.17 -16.84 1.31
CA GLY A 609 -26.51 -15.82 2.32
C GLY A 609 -27.64 -16.29 3.25
N VAL A 610 -28.69 -16.89 2.71
CA VAL A 610 -29.75 -17.51 3.52
C VAL A 610 -29.19 -18.64 4.39
N TYR A 611 -28.31 -19.48 3.87
CA TYR A 611 -27.64 -20.53 4.66
C TYR A 611 -26.86 -19.91 5.84
N ALA A 612 -26.17 -18.81 5.62
CA ALA A 612 -25.42 -18.12 6.67
C ALA A 612 -26.37 -17.54 7.72
N ARG A 613 -27.43 -16.81 7.30
CA ARG A 613 -28.43 -16.22 8.19
C ARG A 613 -29.11 -17.27 9.07
N MET A 614 -29.63 -18.34 8.45
CA MET A 614 -30.33 -19.40 9.17
C MET A 614 -29.42 -20.12 10.16
N ALA A 615 -28.16 -20.33 9.79
CA ALA A 615 -27.17 -20.94 10.69
C ALA A 615 -26.81 -20.04 11.88
N ALA A 616 -26.74 -18.73 11.66
CA ALA A 616 -26.42 -17.76 12.72
C ALA A 616 -27.58 -17.62 13.74
N VAL A 617 -28.81 -17.65 13.28
CA VAL A 617 -30.01 -17.44 14.12
C VAL A 617 -30.45 -18.75 14.80
N ASN A 618 -30.51 -19.86 14.05
CA ASN A 618 -31.18 -21.08 14.49
C ASN A 618 -30.24 -22.31 14.56
N GLY A 619 -28.95 -22.13 14.27
CA GLY A 619 -27.97 -23.18 14.18
C GLY A 619 -27.94 -23.89 12.82
N VAL A 620 -26.80 -24.52 12.51
CA VAL A 620 -26.52 -25.19 11.23
C VAL A 620 -27.45 -26.41 10.98
N TRP A 621 -28.10 -26.93 12.00
CA TRP A 621 -29.07 -28.04 11.94
C TRP A 621 -30.46 -27.64 11.51
N ARG A 622 -30.76 -26.32 11.41
CA ARG A 622 -32.04 -25.83 10.86
C ARG A 622 -32.00 -25.90 9.32
N ALA A 623 -33.07 -26.42 8.74
CA ALA A 623 -33.22 -26.46 7.28
C ALA A 623 -33.32 -25.04 6.70
N PRO A 624 -32.52 -24.65 5.70
CA PRO A 624 -32.59 -23.33 5.10
C PRO A 624 -33.70 -23.26 4.01
N ALA A 625 -34.94 -23.45 4.41
CA ALA A 625 -36.10 -23.44 3.55
C ALA A 625 -37.37 -23.04 4.33
N GLY A 626 -38.45 -22.68 3.63
CA GLY A 626 -39.71 -22.22 4.18
C GLY A 626 -39.79 -20.72 4.33
N ASP A 627 -40.79 -20.23 5.08
CA ASP A 627 -41.10 -18.80 5.18
C ASP A 627 -39.99 -17.94 5.75
N ASP A 628 -39.11 -18.51 6.59
CA ASP A 628 -37.91 -17.80 7.11
C ASP A 628 -36.77 -17.69 6.08
N ALA A 629 -36.83 -18.43 4.98
CA ALA A 629 -35.80 -18.49 3.95
C ALA A 629 -36.06 -17.52 2.77
N VAL A 630 -36.44 -16.28 3.11
CA VAL A 630 -36.67 -15.21 2.13
C VAL A 630 -35.35 -14.80 1.46
N LEU A 631 -35.36 -14.60 0.15
CA LEU A 631 -34.27 -14.06 -0.64
C LEU A 631 -34.39 -12.54 -0.75
N ASN A 632 -33.65 -11.83 0.07
CA ASN A 632 -33.54 -10.37 0.00
C ASN A 632 -32.98 -9.95 -1.37
N LEU A 633 -33.41 -8.79 -1.88
CA LEU A 633 -33.10 -8.24 -3.20
C LEU A 633 -33.79 -8.99 -4.38
N ALA A 634 -34.38 -10.16 -4.19
CA ALA A 634 -35.11 -10.85 -5.25
C ALA A 634 -36.45 -10.15 -5.50
N LEU A 635 -36.68 -9.71 -6.74
CA LEU A 635 -37.92 -9.07 -7.22
C LEU A 635 -38.86 -10.05 -7.89
N GLY A 636 -38.34 -11.23 -8.26
CA GLY A 636 -39.11 -12.25 -8.95
C GLY A 636 -38.26 -13.47 -9.28
N VAL A 637 -38.88 -14.40 -9.96
CA VAL A 637 -38.24 -15.63 -10.47
C VAL A 637 -38.40 -15.71 -11.99
N GLU A 638 -37.57 -16.51 -12.64
CA GLU A 638 -37.58 -16.69 -14.09
C GLU A 638 -38.91 -17.26 -14.60
N PHE A 639 -39.47 -18.23 -13.88
CA PHE A 639 -40.80 -18.75 -14.13
C PHE A 639 -41.48 -19.14 -12.80
N PRO A 640 -42.81 -18.99 -12.70
CA PRO A 640 -43.55 -19.40 -11.51
C PRO A 640 -43.65 -20.93 -11.41
N MET A 641 -43.74 -21.46 -10.17
CA MET A 641 -43.95 -22.87 -9.89
C MET A 641 -45.15 -23.09 -9.00
N THR A 642 -45.96 -24.08 -9.36
CA THR A 642 -47.04 -24.62 -8.51
C THR A 642 -46.49 -25.64 -7.50
N ASP A 643 -47.32 -26.05 -6.51
CA ASP A 643 -46.92 -27.09 -5.55
C ASP A 643 -46.61 -28.44 -6.24
N ALA A 644 -47.32 -28.76 -7.34
CA ALA A 644 -47.08 -29.95 -8.13
C ALA A 644 -45.73 -29.87 -8.86
N ASP A 645 -45.40 -28.70 -9.45
CA ASP A 645 -44.13 -28.49 -10.13
C ASP A 645 -42.97 -28.58 -9.16
N LEU A 646 -43.10 -27.97 -7.96
CA LEU A 646 -42.12 -28.06 -6.91
C LEU A 646 -41.90 -29.49 -6.45
N THR A 647 -42.99 -30.24 -6.20
CA THR A 647 -42.92 -31.64 -5.80
C THR A 647 -42.19 -32.51 -6.82
N ASP A 648 -42.50 -32.35 -8.09
CA ASP A 648 -41.84 -33.06 -9.16
C ASP A 648 -40.36 -32.72 -9.25
N LEU A 649 -40.01 -31.44 -9.22
CA LEU A 649 -38.61 -31.00 -9.27
C LEU A 649 -37.77 -31.54 -8.09
N VAL A 650 -38.34 -31.52 -6.90
CA VAL A 650 -37.66 -31.97 -5.67
C VAL A 650 -37.58 -33.48 -5.56
N GLU A 651 -38.66 -34.20 -5.83
CA GLU A 651 -38.70 -35.64 -5.65
C GLU A 651 -37.96 -36.39 -6.77
N THR A 652 -38.17 -35.98 -8.01
CA THR A 652 -37.58 -36.66 -9.18
C THR A 652 -36.23 -36.08 -9.56
N GLY A 653 -36.02 -34.77 -9.42
CA GLY A 653 -34.79 -34.05 -9.78
C GLY A 653 -33.79 -33.86 -8.64
N SER A 654 -34.24 -33.90 -7.39
CA SER A 654 -33.44 -33.48 -6.22
C SER A 654 -32.92 -32.02 -6.34
N VAL A 655 -33.66 -31.15 -7.04
CA VAL A 655 -33.39 -29.72 -7.20
C VAL A 655 -34.35 -28.92 -6.34
N ASN A 656 -33.82 -27.94 -5.61
CA ASN A 656 -34.64 -27.13 -4.70
C ASN A 656 -35.29 -25.96 -5.43
N GLY A 657 -36.58 -25.74 -5.15
CA GLY A 657 -37.35 -24.69 -5.79
C GLY A 657 -37.24 -23.37 -5.07
N ILE A 658 -37.17 -22.29 -5.87
CA ILE A 658 -37.30 -20.90 -5.43
C ILE A 658 -38.58 -20.35 -6.04
N ARG A 659 -39.51 -19.87 -5.22
CA ARG A 659 -40.79 -19.36 -5.70
C ARG A 659 -41.29 -18.15 -4.91
N ALA A 660 -42.29 -17.48 -5.50
CA ALA A 660 -43.04 -16.46 -4.81
C ALA A 660 -44.11 -17.10 -3.94
N VAL A 661 -44.10 -16.79 -2.64
CA VAL A 661 -45.12 -17.22 -1.68
C VAL A 661 -45.90 -16.00 -1.22
N PRO A 662 -47.24 -15.99 -1.36
CA PRO A 662 -48.09 -14.88 -0.90
C PRO A 662 -47.87 -14.60 0.60
N GLY A 663 -47.52 -13.36 0.92
CA GLY A 663 -47.25 -12.92 2.29
C GLY A 663 -45.77 -13.08 2.75
N SER A 664 -45.03 -13.99 2.17
CA SER A 664 -43.59 -14.23 2.55
C SER A 664 -42.59 -13.68 1.53
N GLY A 665 -43.00 -13.50 0.25
CA GLY A 665 -42.12 -12.99 -0.80
C GLY A 665 -41.45 -14.11 -1.63
N ILE A 666 -40.22 -13.87 -2.11
CA ILE A 666 -39.46 -14.90 -2.84
C ILE A 666 -38.70 -15.73 -1.81
N VAL A 667 -39.02 -17.03 -1.73
CA VAL A 667 -38.47 -17.94 -0.72
C VAL A 667 -37.80 -19.17 -1.34
N ILE A 668 -36.86 -19.76 -0.60
CA ILE A 668 -36.37 -21.11 -0.83
C ILE A 668 -37.41 -22.07 -0.22
N ASP A 669 -38.04 -22.90 -1.02
CA ASP A 669 -39.18 -23.71 -0.55
C ASP A 669 -38.81 -25.20 -0.32
N SER A 670 -37.57 -25.58 -0.52
CA SER A 670 -37.06 -26.92 -0.22
C SER A 670 -35.53 -26.92 0.07
N SER A 671 -35.04 -27.96 0.75
CA SER A 671 -33.65 -28.03 1.14
C SER A 671 -33.07 -29.44 1.03
N ARG A 672 -33.13 -30.00 -0.18
CA ARG A 672 -32.51 -31.29 -0.46
C ARG A 672 -31.13 -31.17 -1.05
N THR A 673 -30.25 -32.14 -0.74
CA THR A 673 -28.99 -32.34 -1.44
C THR A 673 -29.22 -33.17 -2.72
N LEU A 674 -28.20 -33.23 -3.56
CA LEU A 674 -28.20 -34.14 -4.73
C LEU A 674 -27.99 -35.63 -4.36
N SER A 675 -27.99 -35.98 -3.04
CA SER A 675 -27.79 -37.36 -2.60
C SER A 675 -29.01 -38.21 -2.84
N THR A 676 -28.79 -39.41 -3.39
CA THR A 676 -29.81 -40.45 -3.54
C THR A 676 -29.96 -41.31 -2.27
N ASP A 677 -29.04 -41.18 -1.31
CA ASP A 677 -29.13 -41.87 0.01
C ASP A 677 -30.04 -41.05 0.95
N THR A 678 -31.11 -41.65 1.44
CA THR A 678 -32.10 -40.96 2.31
C THR A 678 -31.51 -40.43 3.61
N ARG A 679 -30.38 -40.96 4.07
CA ARG A 679 -29.65 -40.45 5.26
C ARG A 679 -29.02 -39.09 5.02
N TRP A 680 -28.65 -38.80 3.80
CA TRP A 680 -27.94 -37.58 3.39
C TRP A 680 -28.80 -36.64 2.54
N ARG A 681 -30.11 -36.92 2.48
CA ARG A 681 -31.05 -36.20 1.61
C ARG A 681 -31.13 -34.71 1.91
N TYR A 682 -30.98 -34.30 3.19
CA TYR A 682 -31.23 -32.92 3.61
C TYR A 682 -29.94 -32.10 3.78
N VAL A 683 -30.01 -30.83 3.40
CA VAL A 683 -28.92 -29.86 3.49
C VAL A 683 -28.45 -29.65 4.93
N ASN A 684 -29.38 -29.44 5.87
CA ASN A 684 -29.08 -29.27 7.26
C ASN A 684 -28.34 -30.47 7.87
N VAL A 685 -28.72 -31.70 7.52
CA VAL A 685 -28.03 -32.93 7.95
C VAL A 685 -26.58 -32.91 7.42
N ARG A 686 -26.36 -32.66 6.14
CA ARG A 686 -25.02 -32.62 5.55
C ARG A 686 -24.18 -31.53 6.20
N ARG A 687 -24.73 -30.35 6.40
CA ARG A 687 -24.03 -29.23 7.03
C ARG A 687 -23.66 -29.50 8.48
N LEU A 688 -24.56 -30.10 9.26
CA LEU A 688 -24.28 -30.48 10.65
C LEU A 688 -23.11 -31.47 10.73
N PHE A 689 -23.08 -32.49 9.85
CA PHE A 689 -21.96 -33.45 9.82
C PHE A 689 -20.65 -32.80 9.41
N ASN A 690 -20.66 -31.86 8.44
CA ASN A 690 -19.49 -31.12 8.04
C ASN A 690 -18.96 -30.26 9.20
N PHE A 691 -19.87 -29.56 9.91
CA PHE A 691 -19.54 -28.75 11.08
C PHE A 691 -18.91 -29.57 12.21
N VAL A 692 -19.53 -30.70 12.60
CA VAL A 692 -18.98 -31.56 13.64
C VAL A 692 -17.61 -32.09 13.24
N LYS A 693 -17.43 -32.55 12.01
CA LYS A 693 -16.13 -33.03 11.51
C LYS A 693 -15.05 -31.94 11.57
N ALA A 694 -15.36 -30.75 11.10
CA ALA A 694 -14.43 -29.62 11.10
C ALA A 694 -14.04 -29.22 12.53
N SER A 695 -15.04 -29.05 13.43
CA SER A 695 -14.81 -28.70 14.83
C SER A 695 -13.96 -29.72 15.57
N LEU A 696 -14.25 -31.02 15.41
CA LEU A 696 -13.46 -32.08 16.02
C LEU A 696 -12.05 -32.17 15.40
N GLY A 697 -11.94 -32.09 14.08
CA GLY A 697 -10.64 -32.14 13.39
C GLY A 697 -9.67 -31.07 13.88
N ASP A 698 -10.16 -29.84 14.10
CA ASP A 698 -9.36 -28.74 14.61
C ASP A 698 -9.00 -28.90 16.08
N SER A 699 -9.99 -29.23 16.88
CA SER A 699 -9.85 -29.26 18.34
C SER A 699 -9.04 -30.47 18.82
N LEU A 700 -8.94 -31.51 18.01
CA LEU A 700 -8.19 -32.73 18.37
C LEU A 700 -6.76 -32.78 17.83
N ARG A 701 -6.25 -31.65 17.25
CA ARG A 701 -4.86 -31.60 16.77
C ARG A 701 -3.82 -31.87 17.87
N PHE A 702 -4.14 -31.53 19.12
CA PHE A 702 -3.27 -31.83 20.27
C PHE A 702 -3.04 -33.30 20.51
N VAL A 703 -3.93 -34.19 20.02
CA VAL A 703 -3.79 -35.66 20.17
C VAL A 703 -2.58 -36.17 19.36
N ALA A 704 -2.20 -35.47 18.30
CA ALA A 704 -1.06 -35.82 17.47
C ALA A 704 0.25 -35.75 18.30
N GLN A 705 1.01 -36.83 18.32
CA GLN A 705 2.26 -37.03 19.09
C GLN A 705 2.09 -37.20 20.63
N GLU A 706 0.86 -37.22 21.14
CA GLU A 706 0.62 -37.56 22.55
C GLU A 706 0.76 -39.07 22.78
N PRO A 707 1.20 -39.53 23.99
CA PRO A 707 1.21 -40.93 24.32
C PRO A 707 -0.18 -41.58 24.20
N HIS A 708 -0.31 -42.63 23.39
CA HIS A 708 -1.59 -43.28 23.14
C HIS A 708 -1.95 -44.27 24.26
N ASP A 709 -2.43 -43.78 25.37
CA ASP A 709 -2.87 -44.55 26.54
C ASP A 709 -4.38 -44.41 26.82
N GLN A 710 -4.86 -45.06 27.87
CA GLN A 710 -6.26 -44.97 28.29
C GLN A 710 -6.60 -43.55 28.82
N ALA A 711 -5.64 -42.87 29.43
CA ALA A 711 -5.86 -41.51 29.95
C ALA A 711 -6.14 -40.53 28.81
N LEU A 712 -5.36 -40.58 27.72
CA LEU A 712 -5.61 -39.77 26.52
C LEU A 712 -6.98 -40.08 25.92
N ARG A 713 -7.34 -41.38 25.77
CA ARG A 713 -8.67 -41.76 25.24
C ARG A 713 -9.82 -41.24 26.10
N ASN A 714 -9.69 -41.30 27.44
CA ASN A 714 -10.68 -40.77 28.37
C ASN A 714 -10.76 -39.25 28.30
N ARG A 715 -9.61 -38.56 28.25
CA ARG A 715 -9.54 -37.09 28.07
C ARG A 715 -10.27 -36.65 26.82
N VAL A 716 -9.99 -37.28 25.68
CA VAL A 716 -10.66 -36.97 24.41
C VAL A 716 -12.16 -37.23 24.49
N LYS A 717 -12.56 -38.39 24.98
CA LYS A 717 -13.96 -38.82 25.05
C LYS A 717 -14.80 -37.94 25.99
N PHE A 718 -14.37 -37.83 27.26
CA PHE A 718 -15.18 -37.24 28.32
C PHE A 718 -14.96 -35.75 28.52
N ASN A 719 -13.72 -35.24 28.31
CA ASN A 719 -13.41 -33.83 28.58
C ASN A 719 -13.49 -32.96 27.35
N VAL A 720 -13.38 -33.53 26.13
CA VAL A 720 -13.36 -32.76 24.89
C VAL A 720 -14.63 -32.99 24.06
N VAL A 721 -14.89 -34.21 23.63
CA VAL A 721 -15.96 -34.51 22.65
C VAL A 721 -17.35 -34.51 23.31
N MET A 722 -17.49 -35.12 24.51
CA MET A 722 -18.80 -35.22 25.18
C MET A 722 -19.41 -33.84 25.52
N PRO A 723 -18.69 -32.87 26.12
CA PRO A 723 -19.24 -31.57 26.41
C PRO A 723 -19.67 -30.82 25.14
N PHE A 724 -18.93 -30.95 24.03
CA PHE A 724 -19.29 -30.35 22.76
C PHE A 724 -20.63 -30.93 22.21
N LEU A 725 -20.78 -32.24 22.19
CA LEU A 725 -22.02 -32.86 21.71
C LEU A 725 -23.21 -32.62 22.65
N LEU A 726 -22.98 -32.56 23.97
CA LEU A 726 -24.01 -32.14 24.95
C LEU A 726 -24.44 -30.68 24.69
N GLY A 727 -23.49 -29.78 24.37
CA GLY A 727 -23.79 -28.41 24.00
C GLY A 727 -24.66 -28.33 22.72
N LEU A 728 -24.37 -29.12 21.69
CA LEU A 728 -25.19 -29.18 20.48
C LEU A 728 -26.58 -29.82 20.77
N TRP A 729 -26.66 -30.82 21.60
CA TRP A 729 -27.91 -31.41 22.01
C TRP A 729 -28.79 -30.41 22.76
N SER A 730 -28.25 -29.69 23.72
CA SER A 730 -28.98 -28.67 24.48
C SER A 730 -29.52 -27.54 23.61
N GLN A 731 -28.86 -27.26 22.46
CA GLN A 731 -29.31 -26.31 21.47
C GLN A 731 -30.30 -26.90 20.45
N GLY A 732 -30.67 -28.19 20.58
CA GLY A 732 -31.67 -28.85 19.75
C GLY A 732 -31.14 -29.46 18.44
N ALA A 733 -29.82 -29.59 18.25
CA ALA A 733 -29.23 -30.14 17.02
C ALA A 733 -29.61 -31.61 16.75
N PHE A 734 -29.95 -32.35 17.79
CA PHE A 734 -30.29 -33.81 17.76
C PHE A 734 -31.74 -34.07 18.18
N GLY A 735 -32.60 -33.05 18.32
CA GLY A 735 -33.97 -33.17 18.77
C GLY A 735 -34.12 -33.17 20.28
N SER A 736 -35.31 -33.62 20.76
CA SER A 736 -35.70 -33.57 22.18
C SER A 736 -35.48 -34.88 22.92
N ASP A 737 -35.08 -35.96 22.23
CA ASP A 737 -34.83 -37.22 22.85
C ASP A 737 -33.63 -37.21 23.78
N PRO A 738 -33.54 -38.06 24.81
CA PRO A 738 -32.43 -38.08 25.75
C PRO A 738 -31.07 -38.23 25.07
N ALA A 739 -30.05 -37.54 25.59
CA ALA A 739 -28.72 -37.46 24.99
C ALA A 739 -28.08 -38.84 24.72
N ASN A 740 -28.28 -39.83 25.61
CA ASN A 740 -27.79 -41.20 25.47
C ASN A 740 -28.45 -42.00 24.34
N GLN A 741 -29.58 -41.52 23.78
CA GLN A 741 -30.25 -42.14 22.64
C GLN A 741 -29.87 -41.45 21.31
N VAL A 742 -29.48 -40.19 21.34
CA VAL A 742 -29.25 -39.42 20.12
C VAL A 742 -27.79 -39.30 19.70
N PHE A 743 -26.81 -39.56 20.63
CA PHE A 743 -25.41 -39.66 20.23
C PHE A 743 -24.62 -40.68 21.04
N THR A 744 -23.60 -41.25 20.45
CA THR A 744 -22.65 -42.18 21.06
C THR A 744 -21.23 -41.86 20.67
N ILE A 745 -20.30 -41.89 21.66
CA ILE A 745 -18.88 -41.67 21.47
C ILE A 745 -18.13 -42.96 21.79
N LYS A 746 -17.39 -43.50 20.86
CA LYS A 746 -16.57 -44.67 21.01
C LYS A 746 -15.10 -44.29 20.86
N CYS A 747 -14.34 -44.35 21.94
CA CYS A 747 -12.92 -44.14 22.02
C CYS A 747 -12.36 -44.95 23.20
N ASP A 748 -12.23 -46.24 22.98
CA ASP A 748 -11.82 -47.21 23.98
C ASP A 748 -10.97 -48.32 23.35
N ALA A 749 -10.64 -49.38 24.11
CA ALA A 749 -9.82 -50.48 23.62
C ALA A 749 -10.48 -51.28 22.48
N SER A 750 -11.82 -51.24 22.32
CA SER A 750 -12.51 -52.01 21.29
C SER A 750 -12.33 -51.42 19.87
N ASN A 751 -12.16 -50.10 19.76
CA ASN A 751 -11.83 -49.42 18.48
C ASN A 751 -10.40 -48.89 18.38
N ASN A 752 -9.58 -49.14 19.42
CA ASN A 752 -8.13 -48.87 19.45
C ASN A 752 -7.40 -50.16 19.94
N PRO A 753 -7.43 -51.27 19.18
CA PRO A 753 -6.75 -52.51 19.58
C PRO A 753 -5.23 -52.31 19.55
N PRO A 754 -4.46 -53.11 20.36
CA PRO A 754 -3.00 -52.93 20.50
C PRO A 754 -2.25 -52.91 19.17
N ALA A 755 -2.66 -53.66 18.18
CA ALA A 755 -2.04 -53.68 16.84
C ALA A 755 -2.15 -52.34 16.08
N GLN A 756 -3.26 -51.61 16.22
CA GLN A 756 -3.43 -50.27 15.62
C GLN A 756 -2.70 -49.21 16.45
N VAL A 757 -2.69 -49.33 17.79
CA VAL A 757 -1.95 -48.44 18.66
C VAL A 757 -0.45 -48.51 18.37
N GLN A 758 0.10 -49.71 18.13
CA GLN A 758 1.50 -49.93 17.74
C GLN A 758 1.85 -49.29 16.37
N GLN A 759 0.86 -49.16 15.49
CA GLN A 759 1.01 -48.50 14.20
C GLN A 759 0.78 -46.96 14.26
N GLY A 760 0.52 -46.40 15.45
CA GLY A 760 0.29 -44.96 15.66
C GLY A 760 -1.13 -44.50 15.33
N TYR A 761 -2.09 -45.39 15.12
CA TYR A 761 -3.48 -45.01 14.84
C TYR A 761 -4.24 -44.68 16.12
N PHE A 762 -4.86 -43.49 16.17
CA PHE A 762 -5.83 -43.09 17.18
C PHE A 762 -7.21 -43.01 16.55
N THR A 763 -8.15 -43.87 16.99
CA THR A 763 -9.50 -43.95 16.41
C THR A 763 -10.54 -43.39 17.36
N LEU A 764 -11.27 -42.36 16.92
CA LEU A 764 -12.44 -41.81 17.58
C LEU A 764 -13.65 -41.99 16.65
N GLU A 765 -14.69 -42.63 17.15
CA GLU A 765 -15.96 -42.79 16.44
C GLU A 765 -17.04 -41.98 17.15
N VAL A 766 -17.73 -41.13 16.39
CA VAL A 766 -18.85 -40.31 16.87
C VAL A 766 -20.08 -40.60 16.02
N TYR A 767 -21.11 -41.05 16.64
CA TYR A 767 -22.40 -41.36 16.01
C TYR A 767 -23.45 -40.42 16.60
N PHE A 768 -24.27 -39.79 15.75
CA PHE A 768 -25.40 -38.98 16.22
C PHE A 768 -26.56 -39.04 15.22
N TYR A 769 -27.77 -38.81 15.74
CA TYR A 769 -29.00 -38.76 14.97
C TYR A 769 -29.43 -37.32 14.76
N PRO A 770 -29.35 -36.79 13.52
CA PRO A 770 -29.64 -35.37 13.23
C PRO A 770 -31.17 -35.17 13.12
N VAL A 771 -31.63 -33.96 13.43
CA VAL A 771 -33.01 -33.50 13.16
C VAL A 771 -33.27 -33.44 11.66
N LYS A 772 -34.43 -33.89 11.25
CA LYS A 772 -34.88 -33.78 9.84
C LYS A 772 -36.05 -32.83 9.74
N PRO A 773 -36.16 -32.03 8.63
CA PRO A 773 -37.27 -31.13 8.43
C PRO A 773 -38.56 -31.93 8.08
N ALA A 774 -39.73 -31.36 8.43
CA ALA A 774 -40.99 -31.81 7.93
C ALA A 774 -41.18 -31.26 6.50
N GLU A 775 -41.32 -32.13 5.48
CA GLU A 775 -41.50 -31.70 4.09
C GLU A 775 -42.96 -31.84 3.65
N LYS A 776 -43.74 -32.75 4.27
CA LYS A 776 -45.12 -33.03 3.90
C LYS A 776 -46.02 -32.82 5.09
N ILE A 777 -46.96 -31.88 4.96
CA ILE A 777 -47.94 -31.58 5.99
C ILE A 777 -49.26 -32.13 5.47
N ILE A 778 -49.84 -33.04 6.23
CA ILE A 778 -51.16 -33.63 5.90
C ILE A 778 -52.15 -33.06 6.92
N ILE A 779 -53.12 -32.30 6.42
CA ILE A 779 -54.20 -31.72 7.21
C ILE A 779 -55.49 -32.46 6.83
N THR A 780 -56.06 -33.18 7.79
CA THR A 780 -57.35 -33.80 7.62
C THR A 780 -58.44 -32.94 8.26
N VAL A 781 -59.39 -32.45 7.45
CA VAL A 781 -60.54 -31.71 7.93
C VAL A 781 -61.76 -32.56 7.69
N ALA A 782 -62.52 -32.89 8.72
CA ALA A 782 -63.77 -33.64 8.65
C ALA A 782 -64.95 -32.80 9.18
N GLN A 783 -66.08 -32.85 8.51
CA GLN A 783 -67.30 -32.24 9.00
C GLN A 783 -67.90 -33.17 10.09
N GLN A 784 -68.04 -32.64 11.29
CA GLN A 784 -68.66 -33.34 12.39
C GLN A 784 -70.19 -33.23 12.30
N PRO A 785 -70.97 -34.35 12.27
CA PRO A 785 -72.45 -34.27 12.33
C PRO A 785 -72.85 -33.68 13.69
N SER A 786 -73.90 -32.89 13.71
CA SER A 786 -74.41 -32.30 14.96
C SER A 786 -74.81 -33.40 15.94
N GLY A 787 -74.16 -33.44 17.16
CA GLY A 787 -74.44 -34.38 18.20
C GLY A 787 -73.51 -35.59 18.38
N ALA A 788 -72.40 -35.64 17.62
CA ALA A 788 -71.41 -36.70 17.82
C ALA A 788 -70.37 -36.32 18.88
N THR A 789 -70.17 -37.11 19.90
CA THR A 789 -69.06 -37.03 20.81
C THR A 789 -67.78 -37.50 20.11
N THR A 790 -66.65 -36.76 20.29
CA THR A 790 -65.35 -37.20 19.79
C THR A 790 -64.95 -38.51 20.42
N SER A 791 -64.78 -39.57 19.61
CA SER A 791 -63.99 -40.73 20.02
C SER A 791 -62.55 -40.51 19.52
N GLU A 792 -61.58 -40.39 20.41
CA GLU A 792 -60.17 -40.50 20.06
C GLU A 792 -59.92 -41.89 19.46
N ALA A 793 -59.29 -41.94 18.29
CA ALA A 793 -58.80 -43.17 17.72
C ALA A 793 -57.25 -43.09 17.71
#